data_65e2ce11c4ccef1d1add99d25c697d71
#
_entry.id   65e2ce11c4ccef1d1add99d25c697d71
#
_cell.length_a   1.000
_cell.length_b   1.000
_cell.length_c   1.000
_cell.angle_alpha   90.00
_cell.angle_beta   90.00
_cell.angle_gamma   90.00
#
_symmetry.space_group_name_H-M   'P 1'
#
loop_
_entity.id
_entity.type
_entity.pdbx_description
1 polymer ?
#
loop_
_entity_poly.entity_id
_entity_poly.type
_entity_poly.pdbx_seq_one_letter_code
_entity_poly.pdbx_strand_id
1 'polypeptide(L)'
;MKLSELKTGDKGVIVKVMGHGGFRKRIVEMGFIKGKKVEVLLNAPLHDPVKYRIMGYEVSLRHSEADMIEVVTPDEMAKAEQTQVRPNEAEADTQGACQDTPTDQQLENEAIRKSHDISVALVGNPNCGKTSLFNFASGAHERVGNYSGVTVDAKEGIAQFEGYTFHLVDLPGTYSLSAYSPEELYVRRQIIDKTPDIIINVIDASNLERNLYLTTQLIDMHVRMVCALNMFDETEARGDQVDSDHLGRLFGVPMIPTVFTTGRGVDQLFRTIINMYEGNEGDDPHYRHVHINHGHEIEHGIEEIQEHLKQAPNLRQRYSTRYLAIKLLENDKDAERYIRTLPDADEILRHRDEAAARVKEETGDDSETAIMDAKYGFINGALQEAGYMPGHKKDTYQVTHVIDSIITNRFVGFPIFILLLFVMFSATFLLGQVPMNWIESGIDWLGQMVGQHMPEGPLKDMLTDGVIGGVGSVIVFLPQILILYFFISYMEDSGYMARAAFIMDRLMHKMGLHGKSFIPLIMGFGCNVPAVMATRTIESRRSRLVTMLILPMMSCSARLPIYIMITGTFFAVRYQSLVMLSLYLIGIAMSVVASRVLCRFVVKGEDTPFVMELPPYRFPTWKAIGRHTWEKGKQYLRKMGGIILVASIVVWALGYFPHNDQLTEQQQQEQSYIGRIGKTIEPVFTPQGFNWKLDVGLVAGVGAKEIVASTLGVLYANSEDMADDSDGNAHKYQVLHQLMSADGVTPLSAYCFLLFVLLYFPCIATIAAIKSETGSWRWALFAAGYTTVVAWCVSAAVYQIGSLIG
;
A
#
# COMPACT_ATOMS: atom_id res chain seq x y z
N MET A 1 -22.67 4.29 27.38
CA MET A 1 -21.23 4.30 27.65
C MET A 1 -20.47 4.33 26.34
N LYS A 2 -19.17 4.66 26.36
CA LYS A 2 -18.36 4.65 25.14
C LYS A 2 -17.76 3.26 24.89
N LEU A 3 -17.54 2.92 23.63
CA LEU A 3 -16.94 1.63 23.24
C LEU A 3 -15.54 1.42 23.85
N SER A 4 -14.78 2.50 24.04
CA SER A 4 -13.46 2.48 24.70
C SER A 4 -13.49 2.09 26.18
N GLU A 5 -14.64 2.21 26.84
CA GLU A 5 -14.81 1.90 28.27
C GLU A 5 -15.07 0.42 28.53
N LEU A 6 -15.40 -0.36 27.48
CA LEU A 6 -15.59 -1.80 27.58
C LEU A 6 -14.26 -2.51 27.81
N LYS A 7 -14.28 -3.55 28.66
CA LYS A 7 -13.11 -4.39 28.96
C LYS A 7 -13.04 -5.59 28.02
N THR A 8 -11.87 -6.20 27.95
CA THR A 8 -11.67 -7.44 27.19
C THR A 8 -12.67 -8.51 27.61
N GLY A 9 -13.43 -9.05 26.67
CA GLY A 9 -14.50 -10.01 26.85
C GLY A 9 -15.89 -9.40 26.99
N ASP A 10 -16.01 -8.09 27.21
CA ASP A 10 -17.30 -7.42 27.30
C ASP A 10 -17.97 -7.32 25.92
N LYS A 11 -19.30 -7.36 25.93
CA LYS A 11 -20.15 -7.20 24.73
C LYS A 11 -21.00 -5.96 24.88
N GLY A 12 -21.16 -5.20 23.80
CA GLY A 12 -22.02 -4.04 23.72
C GLY A 12 -22.87 -4.07 22.45
N VAL A 13 -23.91 -3.26 22.42
CA VAL A 13 -24.71 -3.00 21.22
C VAL A 13 -24.52 -1.53 20.87
N ILE A 14 -24.22 -1.25 19.63
CA ILE A 14 -23.94 0.10 19.16
C ILE A 14 -25.24 0.90 19.14
N VAL A 15 -25.23 2.06 19.79
CA VAL A 15 -26.36 2.99 19.82
C VAL A 15 -26.16 4.10 18.82
N LYS A 16 -24.94 4.67 18.76
CA LYS A 16 -24.61 5.79 17.88
C LYS A 16 -23.11 5.84 17.60
N VAL A 17 -22.77 6.23 16.35
CA VAL A 17 -21.40 6.58 15.97
C VAL A 17 -21.32 8.09 15.87
N MET A 18 -20.52 8.71 16.71
CA MET A 18 -20.26 10.14 16.74
C MET A 18 -19.10 10.48 15.78
N GLY A 19 -18.88 11.77 15.54
CA GLY A 19 -17.85 12.26 14.63
C GLY A 19 -18.41 12.66 13.26
N HIS A 20 -17.60 13.30 12.43
CA HIS A 20 -18.01 13.83 11.13
C HIS A 20 -17.00 13.43 10.03
N GLY A 21 -17.47 13.42 8.78
CA GLY A 21 -16.62 13.18 7.61
C GLY A 21 -16.07 11.77 7.51
N GLY A 22 -14.81 11.66 7.08
CA GLY A 22 -14.20 10.39 6.72
C GLY A 22 -14.09 9.36 7.82
N PHE A 23 -13.96 9.77 9.07
CA PHE A 23 -13.92 8.85 10.20
C PHE A 23 -15.23 8.07 10.33
N ARG A 24 -16.36 8.78 10.44
CA ARG A 24 -17.68 8.17 10.62
C ARG A 24 -18.01 7.23 9.46
N LYS A 25 -17.77 7.68 8.23
CA LYS A 25 -17.99 6.88 7.04
C LYS A 25 -17.21 5.57 7.07
N ARG A 26 -15.91 5.64 7.35
CA ARG A 26 -15.04 4.47 7.40
C ARG A 26 -15.45 3.47 8.49
N ILE A 27 -15.87 3.96 9.66
CA ILE A 27 -16.33 3.14 10.77
C ILE A 27 -17.65 2.43 10.41
N VAL A 28 -18.58 3.13 9.76
CA VAL A 28 -19.86 2.55 9.34
C VAL A 28 -19.66 1.55 8.20
N GLU A 29 -18.81 1.83 7.22
CA GLU A 29 -18.38 0.87 6.17
C GLU A 29 -17.76 -0.40 6.75
N MET A 30 -17.12 -0.30 7.91
CA MET A 30 -16.61 -1.43 8.69
C MET A 30 -17.68 -2.11 9.56
N GLY A 31 -18.95 -1.75 9.39
CA GLY A 31 -20.08 -2.40 10.06
C GLY A 31 -20.38 -1.92 11.46
N PHE A 32 -19.77 -0.82 11.95
CA PHE A 32 -20.15 -0.21 13.22
C PHE A 32 -21.45 0.61 13.04
N ILE A 33 -22.57 -0.07 12.87
CA ILE A 33 -23.90 0.52 12.66
C ILE A 33 -24.78 0.30 13.89
N LYS A 34 -25.79 1.15 14.04
CA LYS A 34 -26.76 1.09 15.14
C LYS A 34 -27.41 -0.29 15.22
N GLY A 35 -27.54 -0.82 16.43
CA GLY A 35 -28.16 -2.13 16.69
C GLY A 35 -27.23 -3.34 16.54
N LYS A 36 -26.00 -3.19 16.02
CA LYS A 36 -25.06 -4.31 15.89
C LYS A 36 -24.30 -4.57 17.19
N LYS A 37 -24.09 -5.88 17.48
CA LYS A 37 -23.31 -6.34 18.63
C LYS A 37 -21.82 -6.20 18.34
N VAL A 38 -21.09 -5.65 19.28
CA VAL A 38 -19.64 -5.55 19.27
C VAL A 38 -19.05 -6.22 20.50
N GLU A 39 -17.98 -6.97 20.36
CA GLU A 39 -17.26 -7.66 21.43
C GLU A 39 -15.82 -7.17 21.49
N VAL A 40 -15.31 -6.87 22.69
CA VAL A 40 -13.90 -6.50 22.88
C VAL A 40 -13.08 -7.77 23.02
N LEU A 41 -12.17 -8.02 22.10
CA LEU A 41 -11.38 -9.25 22.07
C LEU A 41 -10.08 -9.12 22.85
N LEU A 42 -9.29 -8.10 22.56
CA LEU A 42 -8.02 -7.86 23.24
C LEU A 42 -7.47 -6.44 22.97
N ASN A 43 -6.59 -6.00 23.84
CA ASN A 43 -5.85 -4.75 23.70
C ASN A 43 -4.45 -5.03 23.16
N ALA A 44 -3.94 -4.12 22.30
CA ALA A 44 -2.53 -4.18 21.86
C ALA A 44 -1.58 -4.14 23.08
N PRO A 45 -0.32 -4.63 22.93
CA PRO A 45 0.67 -4.67 24.02
C PRO A 45 0.90 -3.34 24.71
N LEU A 46 0.68 -2.23 24.03
CA LEU A 46 0.80 -0.86 24.55
C LEU A 46 -0.56 -0.25 24.95
N HIS A 47 -1.62 -1.07 25.13
CA HIS A 47 -3.00 -0.69 25.43
C HIS A 47 -3.72 0.11 24.35
N ASP A 48 -3.14 0.28 23.17
CA ASP A 48 -3.73 0.97 22.02
C ASP A 48 -3.02 0.52 20.74
N PRO A 49 -3.75 0.12 19.69
CA PRO A 49 -5.22 0.06 19.53
C PRO A 49 -5.87 -1.14 20.23
N VAL A 50 -7.21 -1.15 20.23
CA VAL A 50 -8.05 -2.22 20.80
C VAL A 50 -8.67 -3.02 19.66
N LYS A 51 -8.74 -4.34 19.83
CA LYS A 51 -9.30 -5.27 18.86
C LYS A 51 -10.76 -5.60 19.23
N TYR A 52 -11.64 -5.39 18.30
CA TYR A 52 -13.08 -5.64 18.42
C TYR A 52 -13.51 -6.70 17.41
N ARG A 53 -14.58 -7.45 17.76
CA ARG A 53 -15.32 -8.31 16.82
C ARG A 53 -16.66 -7.68 16.55
N ILE A 54 -16.98 -7.52 15.25
CA ILE A 54 -18.25 -7.00 14.77
C ILE A 54 -18.63 -7.74 13.48
N MET A 55 -19.90 -8.10 13.31
CA MET A 55 -20.40 -8.82 12.12
C MET A 55 -19.56 -10.05 11.74
N GLY A 56 -18.98 -10.75 12.73
CA GLY A 56 -18.19 -11.97 12.49
C GLY A 56 -16.73 -11.78 12.07
N TYR A 57 -16.23 -10.57 11.93
CA TYR A 57 -14.82 -10.30 11.63
C TYR A 57 -14.15 -9.38 12.66
N GLU A 58 -12.84 -9.26 12.60
CA GLU A 58 -12.03 -8.61 13.62
C GLU A 58 -11.47 -7.27 13.09
N VAL A 59 -11.74 -6.20 13.81
CA VAL A 59 -11.33 -4.83 13.50
C VAL A 59 -10.58 -4.25 14.67
N SER A 60 -9.52 -3.49 14.42
CA SER A 60 -8.82 -2.72 15.44
C SER A 60 -9.10 -1.24 15.30
N LEU A 61 -9.42 -0.60 16.43
CA LEU A 61 -9.63 0.83 16.57
C LEU A 61 -8.72 1.38 17.66
N ARG A 62 -8.27 2.62 17.49
CA ARG A 62 -7.61 3.36 18.56
C ARG A 62 -8.61 3.75 19.65
N HIS A 63 -8.14 3.95 20.87
CA HIS A 63 -8.98 4.44 21.96
C HIS A 63 -9.72 5.71 21.60
N SER A 64 -9.04 6.68 20.97
CA SER A 64 -9.66 7.94 20.53
C SER A 64 -10.76 7.75 19.47
N GLU A 65 -10.69 6.68 18.68
CA GLU A 65 -11.69 6.32 17.68
C GLU A 65 -12.87 5.58 18.33
N ALA A 66 -12.57 4.66 19.26
CA ALA A 66 -13.58 3.96 20.05
C ALA A 66 -14.37 4.89 20.99
N ASP A 67 -13.78 6.01 21.41
CA ASP A 67 -14.44 7.08 22.19
C ASP A 67 -15.61 7.74 21.44
N MET A 68 -15.60 7.65 20.11
CA MET A 68 -16.63 8.22 19.24
C MET A 68 -17.80 7.25 18.99
N ILE A 69 -17.78 6.04 19.57
CA ILE A 69 -18.84 5.03 19.41
C ILE A 69 -19.53 4.83 20.75
N GLU A 70 -20.82 5.12 20.78
CA GLU A 70 -21.66 4.88 21.95
C GLU A 70 -22.28 3.48 21.91
N VAL A 71 -22.18 2.76 23.01
CA VAL A 71 -22.69 1.40 23.18
C VAL A 71 -23.49 1.26 24.47
N VAL A 72 -24.39 0.29 24.46
CA VAL A 72 -25.17 -0.15 25.63
C VAL A 72 -24.84 -1.60 25.89
N THR A 73 -24.72 -1.99 27.18
CA THR A 73 -24.50 -3.39 27.51
C THR A 73 -25.81 -4.20 27.36
N PRO A 74 -25.73 -5.51 27.06
CA PRO A 74 -26.93 -6.35 26.90
C PRO A 74 -27.88 -6.33 28.12
N ASP A 75 -27.33 -6.15 29.32
CA ASP A 75 -28.09 -6.05 30.56
C ASP A 75 -28.89 -4.74 30.69
N GLU A 76 -28.40 -3.66 30.12
CA GLU A 76 -29.11 -2.38 30.02
C GLU A 76 -30.19 -2.40 28.96
N MET A 77 -29.96 -3.11 27.85
CA MET A 77 -30.92 -3.26 26.75
C MET A 77 -32.14 -4.09 27.15
N ALA A 78 -31.95 -5.18 27.92
CA ALA A 78 -33.04 -5.99 28.45
C ALA A 78 -33.99 -5.21 29.38
N LYS A 79 -33.51 -4.13 30.00
CA LYS A 79 -34.33 -3.19 30.79
C LYS A 79 -35.09 -2.17 29.94
N ALA A 80 -34.58 -1.84 28.75
CA ALA A 80 -35.17 -0.85 27.85
C ALA A 80 -36.21 -1.45 26.89
N GLU A 81 -36.10 -2.72 26.51
CA GLU A 81 -37.05 -3.43 25.63
C GLU A 81 -38.45 -3.66 26.25
N GLN A 82 -38.59 -3.47 27.55
CA GLN A 82 -39.93 -3.52 28.23
C GLN A 82 -40.78 -2.26 27.97
N THR A 83 -40.34 -1.28 27.20
CA THR A 83 -41.00 0.04 27.11
C THR A 83 -41.20 0.60 25.70
N GLN A 84 -41.01 -0.10 24.58
CA GLN A 84 -41.40 0.46 23.23
C GLN A 84 -41.66 -0.61 22.16
N VAL A 85 -42.93 -0.65 21.66
CA VAL A 85 -43.48 -0.20 20.36
C VAL A 85 -43.05 -0.97 19.10
N ARG A 86 -44.09 -1.49 18.47
CA ARG A 86 -44.18 -2.33 17.25
C ARG A 86 -43.44 -1.80 16.03
N PRO A 87 -42.96 -2.70 15.15
CA PRO A 87 -42.49 -2.30 13.83
C PRO A 87 -43.65 -2.04 12.89
N ASN A 88 -43.56 -0.96 12.10
CA ASN A 88 -44.41 -0.72 10.97
C ASN A 88 -44.03 -1.67 9.83
N GLU A 89 -45.00 -2.46 9.38
CA GLU A 89 -44.95 -3.22 8.15
C GLU A 89 -44.99 -2.21 6.96
N ALA A 90 -43.92 -2.14 6.20
CA ALA A 90 -43.88 -1.37 4.95
C ALA A 90 -44.36 -2.28 3.81
N GLU A 91 -45.54 -2.02 3.33
CA GLU A 91 -46.08 -2.61 2.10
C GLU A 91 -45.22 -2.23 0.89
N ALA A 92 -44.85 -3.22 0.09
CA ALA A 92 -44.13 -3.03 -1.17
C ALA A 92 -45.12 -2.50 -2.23
N ASP A 93 -45.00 -1.28 -2.61
CA ASP A 93 -45.77 -0.68 -3.70
C ASP A 93 -45.11 -0.98 -5.06
N THR A 94 -45.73 -1.89 -5.78
CA THR A 94 -45.36 -2.22 -7.17
C THR A 94 -46.22 -1.37 -8.07
N GLN A 95 -45.68 -0.31 -8.69
CA GLN A 95 -46.09 0.15 -10.04
C GLN A 95 -45.28 1.41 -10.45
N GLY A 96 -44.63 1.32 -11.60
CA GLY A 96 -44.01 2.47 -12.27
C GLY A 96 -43.12 2.05 -13.42
N ALA A 97 -43.66 1.35 -14.41
CA ALA A 97 -42.94 1.13 -15.66
C ALA A 97 -42.85 2.40 -16.47
N CYS A 98 -41.68 2.99 -16.58
CA CYS A 98 -41.37 4.02 -17.57
C CYS A 98 -41.14 3.34 -18.92
N GLN A 99 -42.07 3.56 -19.84
CA GLN A 99 -41.90 3.26 -21.27
C GLN A 99 -40.98 4.33 -21.89
N ASP A 100 -39.77 3.96 -22.19
CA ASP A 100 -38.90 4.74 -23.05
C ASP A 100 -38.96 4.21 -24.48
N THR A 101 -39.10 5.12 -25.41
CA THR A 101 -39.33 4.87 -26.85
C THR A 101 -38.09 4.25 -27.50
N PRO A 102 -38.22 3.14 -28.22
CA PRO A 102 -37.09 2.41 -28.77
C PRO A 102 -36.88 2.76 -30.24
N THR A 103 -35.86 3.48 -30.62
CA THR A 103 -35.45 3.52 -32.02
C THR A 103 -33.93 3.57 -32.23
N ASP A 104 -33.14 4.23 -31.41
CA ASP A 104 -31.68 4.27 -31.56
C ASP A 104 -30.97 3.18 -30.72
N GLN A 105 -31.53 2.80 -29.59
CA GLN A 105 -31.01 1.70 -28.76
C GLN A 105 -31.15 0.33 -29.42
N GLN A 106 -32.13 0.11 -30.29
CA GLN A 106 -32.27 -1.17 -30.97
C GLN A 106 -31.22 -1.39 -32.04
N LEU A 107 -30.76 -0.33 -32.71
CA LEU A 107 -29.67 -0.41 -33.71
C LEU A 107 -28.28 -0.56 -33.07
N GLU A 108 -28.04 0.09 -31.92
CA GLU A 108 -26.85 -0.13 -31.12
C GLU A 108 -26.80 -1.56 -30.53
N ASN A 109 -27.91 -2.05 -30.01
CA ASN A 109 -28.00 -3.40 -29.48
C ASN A 109 -27.82 -4.49 -30.56
N GLU A 110 -28.27 -4.27 -31.81
CA GLU A 110 -28.03 -5.21 -32.92
C GLU A 110 -26.55 -5.16 -33.40
N ALA A 111 -25.88 -4.02 -33.33
CA ALA A 111 -24.45 -3.91 -33.64
C ALA A 111 -23.59 -4.58 -32.55
N ILE A 112 -23.99 -4.44 -31.28
CA ILE A 112 -23.37 -5.07 -30.11
C ILE A 112 -23.58 -6.61 -30.16
N ARG A 113 -24.77 -7.10 -30.48
CA ARG A 113 -25.04 -8.52 -30.65
C ARG A 113 -24.19 -9.24 -31.71
N LYS A 114 -23.56 -8.51 -32.61
CA LYS A 114 -22.66 -9.06 -33.65
C LYS A 114 -21.19 -9.05 -33.24
N SER A 115 -20.79 -8.33 -32.16
CA SER A 115 -19.42 -8.36 -31.69
C SER A 115 -19.29 -9.46 -30.63
N HIS A 116 -18.38 -10.41 -30.80
CA HIS A 116 -18.07 -11.46 -29.84
C HIS A 116 -17.06 -10.99 -28.78
N ASP A 117 -16.90 -9.68 -28.64
CA ASP A 117 -16.01 -9.03 -27.70
C ASP A 117 -16.81 -8.37 -26.57
N ILE A 118 -16.57 -8.79 -25.33
CA ILE A 118 -17.29 -8.30 -24.14
C ILE A 118 -16.30 -7.59 -23.22
N SER A 119 -16.58 -6.33 -22.88
CA SER A 119 -15.79 -5.57 -21.91
C SER A 119 -16.33 -5.80 -20.49
N VAL A 120 -15.48 -6.34 -19.61
CA VAL A 120 -15.88 -6.72 -18.25
C VAL A 120 -14.99 -6.08 -17.21
N ALA A 121 -15.57 -5.39 -16.23
CA ALA A 121 -14.85 -4.85 -15.09
C ALA A 121 -15.06 -5.73 -13.84
N LEU A 122 -13.96 -6.11 -13.16
CA LEU A 122 -14.00 -6.83 -11.90
C LEU A 122 -14.03 -5.81 -10.75
N VAL A 123 -15.11 -5.84 -9.98
CA VAL A 123 -15.31 -4.98 -8.80
C VAL A 123 -15.50 -5.87 -7.56
N GLY A 124 -15.29 -5.36 -6.37
CA GLY A 124 -15.53 -6.07 -5.11
C GLY A 124 -14.60 -5.63 -4.00
N ASN A 125 -14.87 -6.08 -2.80
CA ASN A 125 -14.11 -5.72 -1.61
C ASN A 125 -12.64 -6.18 -1.69
N PRO A 126 -11.72 -5.55 -0.94
CA PRO A 126 -10.40 -6.10 -0.75
C PRO A 126 -10.45 -7.55 -0.26
N ASN A 127 -9.55 -8.41 -0.75
CA ASN A 127 -9.42 -9.81 -0.37
C ASN A 127 -10.59 -10.76 -0.72
N CYS A 128 -11.60 -10.32 -1.46
CA CYS A 128 -12.70 -11.20 -1.92
C CYS A 128 -12.30 -12.17 -3.04
N GLY A 129 -11.08 -12.08 -3.58
CA GLY A 129 -10.57 -13.00 -4.61
C GLY A 129 -10.66 -12.50 -6.06
N LYS A 130 -10.85 -11.18 -6.31
CA LYS A 130 -10.89 -10.59 -7.68
C LYS A 130 -9.69 -10.98 -8.53
N THR A 131 -8.50 -10.74 -8.02
CA THR A 131 -7.26 -11.06 -8.72
C THR A 131 -7.10 -12.59 -8.95
N SER A 132 -7.69 -13.41 -8.10
CA SER A 132 -7.72 -14.86 -8.30
C SER A 132 -8.58 -15.24 -9.51
N LEU A 133 -9.76 -14.64 -9.66
CA LEU A 133 -10.62 -14.81 -10.84
C LEU A 133 -9.90 -14.29 -12.09
N PHE A 134 -9.33 -13.08 -12.01
CA PHE A 134 -8.58 -12.48 -13.12
C PHE A 134 -7.46 -13.39 -13.61
N ASN A 135 -6.63 -13.90 -12.69
CA ASN A 135 -5.52 -14.80 -13.03
C ASN A 135 -6.00 -16.17 -13.54
N PHE A 136 -7.13 -16.67 -13.03
CA PHE A 136 -7.72 -17.93 -13.48
C PHE A 136 -8.23 -17.80 -14.93
N ALA A 137 -8.92 -16.70 -15.24
CA ALA A 137 -9.57 -16.49 -16.51
C ALA A 137 -8.60 -16.01 -17.62
N SER A 138 -7.65 -15.10 -17.31
CA SER A 138 -6.73 -14.51 -18.29
C SER A 138 -5.50 -15.38 -18.59
N GLY A 139 -5.20 -16.37 -17.76
CA GLY A 139 -4.01 -17.21 -17.93
C GLY A 139 -2.71 -16.40 -17.91
N ALA A 140 -1.86 -16.56 -18.95
CA ALA A 140 -0.57 -15.86 -19.06
C ALA A 140 -0.64 -14.53 -19.84
N HIS A 141 -1.80 -14.04 -20.23
CA HIS A 141 -1.99 -12.86 -21.09
C HIS A 141 -2.34 -11.61 -20.29
N GLU A 142 -1.43 -11.15 -19.42
CA GLU A 142 -1.60 -9.93 -18.62
C GLU A 142 -0.94 -8.71 -19.28
N ARG A 143 -1.62 -7.57 -19.30
CA ARG A 143 -1.05 -6.25 -19.57
C ARG A 143 -1.29 -5.33 -18.36
N VAL A 144 -0.26 -4.63 -17.91
CA VAL A 144 -0.38 -3.62 -16.86
C VAL A 144 -0.61 -2.27 -17.55
N GLY A 145 -1.79 -1.71 -17.37
CA GLY A 145 -2.14 -0.37 -17.83
C GLY A 145 -1.74 0.67 -16.78
N ASN A 146 -0.79 1.55 -17.12
CA ASN A 146 -0.49 2.74 -16.32
C ASN A 146 -1.33 3.91 -16.81
N TYR A 147 -2.30 4.35 -16.04
CA TYR A 147 -3.07 5.54 -16.37
C TYR A 147 -2.46 6.80 -15.75
N SER A 148 -2.31 7.85 -16.59
CA SER A 148 -1.72 9.13 -16.17
C SER A 148 -2.61 9.83 -15.14
N GLY A 149 -2.06 10.07 -13.95
CA GLY A 149 -2.68 10.92 -12.92
C GLY A 149 -3.07 10.24 -11.61
N VAL A 150 -3.11 8.92 -11.55
CA VAL A 150 -3.35 8.15 -10.31
C VAL A 150 -2.35 7.00 -10.24
N THR A 151 -1.72 6.80 -9.08
CA THR A 151 -0.77 5.70 -8.83
C THR A 151 -1.48 4.35 -8.58
N VAL A 152 -2.56 4.07 -9.31
CA VAL A 152 -3.34 2.85 -9.17
C VAL A 152 -3.19 2.07 -10.46
N ASP A 153 -2.59 0.89 -10.38
CA ASP A 153 -2.42 0.00 -11.53
C ASP A 153 -3.68 -0.88 -11.68
N ALA A 154 -4.48 -0.66 -12.72
CA ALA A 154 -5.46 -1.65 -13.15
C ALA A 154 -4.76 -2.67 -14.06
N LYS A 155 -5.09 -3.94 -13.88
CA LYS A 155 -4.61 -5.02 -14.76
C LYS A 155 -5.65 -5.29 -15.84
N GLU A 156 -5.21 -5.36 -17.08
CA GLU A 156 -6.04 -5.76 -18.21
C GLU A 156 -5.61 -7.16 -18.69
N GLY A 157 -6.60 -8.00 -18.97
CA GLY A 157 -6.38 -9.37 -19.44
C GLY A 157 -7.45 -9.79 -20.45
N ILE A 158 -7.17 -10.83 -21.21
CA ILE A 158 -8.09 -11.39 -22.19
C ILE A 158 -8.38 -12.84 -21.81
N ALA A 159 -9.67 -13.18 -21.76
CA ALA A 159 -10.15 -14.55 -21.59
C ALA A 159 -11.00 -14.96 -22.81
N GLN A 160 -10.99 -16.25 -23.18
CA GLN A 160 -11.84 -16.78 -24.23
C GLN A 160 -12.73 -17.90 -23.66
N PHE A 161 -14.03 -17.80 -23.91
CA PHE A 161 -14.98 -18.79 -23.46
C PHE A 161 -16.15 -18.89 -24.45
N GLU A 162 -16.51 -20.09 -24.90
CA GLU A 162 -17.60 -20.40 -25.82
C GLU A 162 -17.66 -19.52 -27.08
N GLY A 163 -16.50 -19.13 -27.64
CA GLY A 163 -16.39 -18.30 -28.85
C GLY A 163 -16.43 -16.80 -28.61
N TYR A 164 -16.60 -16.35 -27.36
CA TYR A 164 -16.53 -14.95 -26.96
C TYR A 164 -15.15 -14.59 -26.42
N THR A 165 -14.74 -13.35 -26.66
CA THR A 165 -13.52 -12.75 -26.12
C THR A 165 -13.88 -11.76 -25.02
N PHE A 166 -13.43 -12.02 -23.80
CA PHE A 166 -13.67 -11.17 -22.64
C PHE A 166 -12.46 -10.27 -22.41
N HIS A 167 -12.65 -8.97 -22.47
CA HIS A 167 -11.65 -7.97 -22.04
C HIS A 167 -11.84 -7.66 -20.56
N LEU A 168 -11.07 -8.33 -19.72
CA LEU A 168 -11.17 -8.23 -18.27
C LEU A 168 -10.31 -7.07 -17.75
N VAL A 169 -10.89 -6.24 -16.89
CA VAL A 169 -10.19 -5.17 -16.18
C VAL A 169 -10.30 -5.43 -14.67
N ASP A 170 -9.17 -5.77 -14.01
CA ASP A 170 -9.12 -5.94 -12.55
C ASP A 170 -8.99 -4.57 -11.88
N LEU A 171 -10.08 -4.09 -11.28
CA LEU A 171 -10.12 -2.82 -10.55
C LEU A 171 -9.67 -3.01 -9.10
N PRO A 172 -9.11 -1.97 -8.47
CA PRO A 172 -8.72 -2.00 -7.05
C PRO A 172 -9.86 -2.45 -6.15
N GLY A 173 -9.53 -3.12 -5.05
CA GLY A 173 -10.51 -3.49 -4.04
C GLY A 173 -11.05 -2.28 -3.31
N THR A 174 -12.37 -2.16 -3.23
CA THR A 174 -13.03 -1.05 -2.54
C THR A 174 -14.22 -1.56 -1.73
N TYR A 175 -14.50 -0.92 -0.60
CA TYR A 175 -15.66 -1.24 0.24
C TYR A 175 -16.88 -0.42 -0.16
N SER A 176 -16.67 0.72 -0.79
CA SER A 176 -17.72 1.63 -1.27
C SER A 176 -17.27 2.37 -2.52
N LEU A 177 -18.20 3.01 -3.21
CA LEU A 177 -17.96 3.88 -4.37
C LEU A 177 -18.05 5.37 -3.98
N SER A 178 -17.61 5.69 -2.78
CA SER A 178 -17.52 7.08 -2.34
C SER A 178 -16.28 7.78 -2.91
N ALA A 179 -16.26 9.10 -2.94
CA ALA A 179 -15.10 9.88 -3.40
C ALA A 179 -14.05 10.11 -2.29
N TYR A 180 -13.94 9.17 -1.35
CA TYR A 180 -13.14 9.38 -0.15
C TYR A 180 -11.68 8.93 -0.32
N SER A 181 -11.46 7.75 -0.90
CA SER A 181 -10.12 7.28 -1.25
C SER A 181 -9.83 7.47 -2.74
N PRO A 182 -8.54 7.63 -3.13
CA PRO A 182 -8.17 7.68 -4.53
C PRO A 182 -8.57 6.42 -5.31
N GLU A 183 -8.53 5.26 -4.65
CA GLU A 183 -8.90 3.96 -5.19
C GLU A 183 -10.41 3.89 -5.48
N GLU A 184 -11.25 4.31 -4.53
CA GLU A 184 -12.72 4.36 -4.70
C GLU A 184 -13.13 5.30 -5.82
N LEU A 185 -12.51 6.51 -5.85
CA LEU A 185 -12.74 7.48 -6.92
C LEU A 185 -12.31 6.92 -8.28
N TYR A 186 -11.21 6.16 -8.32
CA TYR A 186 -10.73 5.53 -9.54
C TYR A 186 -11.70 4.47 -10.04
N VAL A 187 -12.14 3.55 -9.17
CA VAL A 187 -13.13 2.50 -9.52
C VAL A 187 -14.41 3.14 -10.04
N ARG A 188 -14.95 4.13 -9.33
CA ARG A 188 -16.15 4.87 -9.72
C ARG A 188 -16.01 5.52 -11.11
N ARG A 189 -14.87 6.18 -11.38
CA ARG A 189 -14.60 6.81 -12.68
C ARG A 189 -14.44 5.78 -13.80
N GLN A 190 -13.80 4.66 -13.53
CA GLN A 190 -13.68 3.58 -14.52
C GLN A 190 -15.06 3.04 -14.91
N ILE A 191 -15.97 2.85 -13.96
CA ILE A 191 -17.33 2.41 -14.24
C ILE A 191 -18.09 3.46 -15.08
N ILE A 192 -18.00 4.73 -14.71
CA ILE A 192 -18.76 5.83 -15.35
C ILE A 192 -18.15 6.25 -16.68
N ASP A 193 -16.82 6.40 -16.77
CA ASP A 193 -16.17 6.95 -17.96
C ASP A 193 -15.86 5.90 -19.03
N LYS A 194 -15.67 4.63 -18.64
CA LYS A 194 -15.36 3.52 -19.55
C LYS A 194 -16.58 2.68 -19.90
N THR A 195 -17.66 2.79 -19.11
CA THR A 195 -18.93 2.09 -19.34
C THR A 195 -18.71 0.63 -19.78
N PRO A 196 -18.17 -0.25 -18.90
CA PRO A 196 -18.00 -1.66 -19.25
C PRO A 196 -19.38 -2.28 -19.57
N ASP A 197 -19.43 -3.24 -20.49
CA ASP A 197 -20.68 -3.90 -20.87
C ASP A 197 -21.32 -4.60 -19.68
N ILE A 198 -20.50 -5.29 -18.87
CA ILE A 198 -20.94 -5.99 -17.66
C ILE A 198 -19.92 -5.85 -16.55
N ILE A 199 -20.40 -5.74 -15.33
CA ILE A 199 -19.57 -5.75 -14.11
C ILE A 199 -19.70 -7.12 -13.43
N ILE A 200 -18.55 -7.72 -13.07
CA ILE A 200 -18.51 -8.84 -12.15
C ILE A 200 -18.23 -8.27 -10.76
N ASN A 201 -19.22 -8.31 -9.89
CA ASN A 201 -19.03 -7.98 -8.48
C ASN A 201 -18.65 -9.23 -7.70
N VAL A 202 -17.37 -9.30 -7.27
CA VAL A 202 -16.85 -10.44 -6.51
C VAL A 202 -17.10 -10.22 -5.02
N ILE A 203 -17.89 -11.12 -4.44
CA ILE A 203 -18.37 -11.09 -3.06
C ILE A 203 -17.70 -12.22 -2.27
N ASP A 204 -17.16 -11.92 -1.10
CA ASP A 204 -16.75 -12.95 -0.14
C ASP A 204 -18.00 -13.53 0.53
N ALA A 205 -18.37 -14.75 0.15
CA ALA A 205 -19.55 -15.42 0.68
C ALA A 205 -19.47 -15.73 2.18
N SER A 206 -18.29 -15.74 2.74
CA SER A 206 -18.08 -15.91 4.18
C SER A 206 -18.45 -14.67 5.01
N ASN A 207 -18.66 -13.49 4.35
CA ASN A 207 -18.97 -12.20 4.98
C ASN A 207 -20.01 -11.42 4.14
N LEU A 208 -21.15 -12.03 3.85
CA LEU A 208 -22.16 -11.50 2.93
C LEU A 208 -22.68 -10.11 3.32
N GLU A 209 -23.08 -9.93 4.55
CA GLU A 209 -23.71 -8.68 5.04
C GLU A 209 -22.88 -7.44 4.67
N ARG A 210 -21.58 -7.51 4.86
CA ARG A 210 -20.67 -6.41 4.56
C ARG A 210 -20.40 -6.25 3.07
N ASN A 211 -20.20 -7.36 2.38
CA ASN A 211 -19.85 -7.32 0.95
C ASN A 211 -21.03 -6.88 0.08
N LEU A 212 -22.26 -7.14 0.50
CA LEU A 212 -23.46 -6.71 -0.20
C LEU A 212 -23.69 -5.19 -0.18
N TYR A 213 -23.03 -4.45 0.73
CA TYR A 213 -23.11 -2.99 0.74
C TYR A 213 -22.61 -2.35 -0.56
N LEU A 214 -21.49 -2.83 -1.10
CA LEU A 214 -21.00 -2.40 -2.42
C LEU A 214 -22.00 -2.76 -3.54
N THR A 215 -22.66 -3.92 -3.44
CA THR A 215 -23.70 -4.34 -4.38
C THR A 215 -24.85 -3.34 -4.42
N THR A 216 -25.30 -2.84 -3.27
CA THR A 216 -26.37 -1.81 -3.21
C THR A 216 -25.96 -0.51 -3.91
N GLN A 217 -24.70 -0.12 -3.84
CA GLN A 217 -24.21 1.08 -4.51
C GLN A 217 -24.08 0.90 -6.02
N LEU A 218 -23.75 -0.31 -6.48
CA LEU A 218 -23.74 -0.64 -7.91
C LEU A 218 -25.16 -0.69 -8.48
N ILE A 219 -26.15 -1.17 -7.69
CA ILE A 219 -27.57 -1.10 -8.06
C ILE A 219 -28.01 0.36 -8.26
N ASP A 220 -27.65 1.26 -7.33
CA ASP A 220 -27.95 2.69 -7.47
C ASP A 220 -27.37 3.33 -8.75
N MET A 221 -26.24 2.81 -9.24
CA MET A 221 -25.61 3.27 -10.49
C MET A 221 -26.29 2.78 -11.75
N HIS A 222 -27.24 1.84 -11.64
CA HIS A 222 -27.94 1.23 -12.79
C HIS A 222 -26.99 0.55 -13.79
N VAL A 223 -25.98 -0.16 -13.30
CA VAL A 223 -25.04 -0.90 -14.14
C VAL A 223 -25.44 -2.37 -14.27
N ARG A 224 -25.24 -2.96 -15.46
CA ARG A 224 -25.41 -4.40 -15.65
C ARG A 224 -24.34 -5.15 -14.90
N MET A 225 -24.73 -6.04 -13.98
CA MET A 225 -23.77 -6.77 -13.16
C MET A 225 -24.20 -8.20 -12.85
N VAL A 226 -23.20 -9.03 -12.60
CA VAL A 226 -23.34 -10.39 -12.04
C VAL A 226 -22.54 -10.46 -10.76
N CYS A 227 -23.10 -11.06 -9.71
CA CYS A 227 -22.40 -11.27 -8.44
C CYS A 227 -21.80 -12.68 -8.38
N ALA A 228 -20.48 -12.76 -8.17
CA ALA A 228 -19.78 -14.01 -7.92
C ALA A 228 -19.58 -14.20 -6.42
N LEU A 229 -20.30 -15.13 -5.80
CA LEU A 229 -20.18 -15.48 -4.38
C LEU A 229 -18.96 -16.40 -4.22
N ASN A 230 -17.80 -15.82 -4.05
CA ASN A 230 -16.52 -16.54 -3.95
C ASN A 230 -16.28 -17.05 -2.52
N MET A 231 -15.33 -17.98 -2.35
CA MET A 231 -15.05 -18.68 -1.09
C MET A 231 -16.29 -19.44 -0.55
N PHE A 232 -17.11 -19.91 -1.46
CA PHE A 232 -18.34 -20.62 -1.09
C PHE A 232 -18.05 -21.96 -0.38
N ASP A 233 -16.89 -22.56 -0.64
CA ASP A 233 -16.37 -23.72 0.08
C ASP A 233 -16.12 -23.43 1.57
N GLU A 234 -15.68 -22.22 1.93
CA GLU A 234 -15.54 -21.81 3.32
C GLU A 234 -16.92 -21.66 4.01
N THR A 235 -17.91 -21.13 3.29
CA THR A 235 -19.30 -21.00 3.74
C THR A 235 -19.93 -22.37 3.98
N GLU A 236 -19.77 -23.29 3.02
CA GLU A 236 -20.19 -24.69 3.17
C GLU A 236 -19.48 -25.40 4.35
N ALA A 237 -18.18 -25.18 4.51
CA ALA A 237 -17.39 -25.78 5.59
C ALA A 237 -17.83 -25.28 6.99
N ARG A 238 -18.26 -24.03 7.10
CA ARG A 238 -18.84 -23.46 8.34
C ARG A 238 -20.23 -24.02 8.63
N GLY A 239 -20.92 -24.53 7.61
CA GLY A 239 -22.30 -24.96 7.68
C GLY A 239 -23.28 -23.80 7.63
N ASP A 240 -22.85 -22.65 7.08
CA ASP A 240 -23.73 -21.54 6.78
C ASP A 240 -24.70 -21.98 5.67
N GLN A 241 -25.96 -21.60 5.79
CA GLN A 241 -26.98 -21.84 4.80
C GLN A 241 -27.39 -20.52 4.17
N VAL A 242 -27.37 -20.45 2.84
CA VAL A 242 -27.87 -19.31 2.07
C VAL A 242 -28.44 -19.82 0.75
N ASP A 243 -29.65 -19.39 0.44
CA ASP A 243 -30.23 -19.59 -0.88
C ASP A 243 -29.75 -18.45 -1.79
N SER A 244 -28.70 -18.76 -2.58
CA SER A 244 -28.10 -17.78 -3.50
C SER A 244 -29.05 -17.37 -4.64
N ASP A 245 -29.93 -18.26 -5.03
CA ASP A 245 -30.93 -18.03 -6.08
C ASP A 245 -32.01 -17.05 -5.59
N HIS A 246 -32.56 -17.32 -4.40
CA HIS A 246 -33.51 -16.42 -3.76
C HIS A 246 -32.88 -15.03 -3.45
N LEU A 247 -31.67 -15.02 -2.94
CA LEU A 247 -30.94 -13.77 -2.68
C LEU A 247 -30.75 -12.97 -3.98
N GLY A 248 -30.45 -13.64 -5.09
CA GLY A 248 -30.34 -13.02 -6.43
C GLY A 248 -31.64 -12.35 -6.87
N ARG A 249 -32.79 -13.02 -6.65
CA ARG A 249 -34.09 -12.43 -6.95
C ARG A 249 -34.42 -11.20 -6.11
N LEU A 250 -34.05 -11.20 -4.82
CA LEU A 250 -34.28 -10.05 -3.94
C LEU A 250 -33.44 -8.83 -4.34
N PHE A 251 -32.21 -9.03 -4.79
CA PHE A 251 -31.33 -7.98 -5.30
C PHE A 251 -31.57 -7.63 -6.78
N GLY A 252 -32.31 -8.46 -7.51
CA GLY A 252 -32.48 -8.31 -8.96
C GLY A 252 -31.19 -8.50 -9.77
N VAL A 253 -30.26 -9.30 -9.25
CA VAL A 253 -28.93 -9.54 -9.84
C VAL A 253 -28.57 -11.01 -9.69
N PRO A 254 -28.14 -11.71 -10.77
CA PRO A 254 -27.71 -13.10 -10.66
C PRO A 254 -26.57 -13.27 -9.65
N MET A 255 -26.72 -14.21 -8.71
CA MET A 255 -25.72 -14.53 -7.70
C MET A 255 -25.23 -15.96 -7.84
N ILE A 256 -23.97 -16.13 -8.25
CA ILE A 256 -23.41 -17.43 -8.62
C ILE A 256 -22.38 -17.88 -7.59
N PRO A 257 -22.61 -19.01 -6.90
CA PRO A 257 -21.62 -19.60 -6.01
C PRO A 257 -20.36 -20.01 -6.78
N THR A 258 -19.19 -19.54 -6.30
CA THR A 258 -17.90 -19.76 -6.96
C THR A 258 -16.80 -20.11 -5.97
N VAL A 259 -15.79 -20.86 -6.46
CA VAL A 259 -14.53 -21.15 -5.76
C VAL A 259 -13.41 -21.00 -6.77
N PHE A 260 -12.81 -19.80 -6.84
CA PHE A 260 -11.83 -19.49 -7.89
C PHE A 260 -10.53 -20.30 -7.79
N THR A 261 -10.20 -20.85 -6.62
CA THR A 261 -9.03 -21.72 -6.46
C THR A 261 -9.15 -23.05 -7.17
N THR A 262 -10.37 -23.56 -7.30
CA THR A 262 -10.70 -24.84 -7.98
C THR A 262 -11.36 -24.64 -9.33
N GLY A 263 -11.80 -23.44 -9.67
CA GLY A 263 -12.60 -23.13 -10.88
C GLY A 263 -14.08 -23.47 -10.79
N ARG A 264 -14.59 -23.95 -9.63
CA ARG A 264 -16.01 -24.26 -9.43
C ARG A 264 -16.87 -23.01 -9.66
N GLY A 265 -17.89 -23.11 -10.49
CA GLY A 265 -18.85 -22.04 -10.78
C GLY A 265 -18.39 -21.00 -11.81
N VAL A 266 -17.13 -21.03 -12.25
CA VAL A 266 -16.58 -20.04 -13.20
C VAL A 266 -17.23 -20.17 -14.58
N ASP A 267 -17.44 -21.40 -15.09
CA ASP A 267 -18.13 -21.61 -16.38
C ASP A 267 -19.55 -21.08 -16.36
N GLN A 268 -20.29 -21.30 -15.25
CA GLN A 268 -21.63 -20.78 -15.06
C GLN A 268 -21.61 -19.24 -15.04
N LEU A 269 -20.63 -18.63 -14.38
CA LEU A 269 -20.45 -17.18 -14.34
C LEU A 269 -20.30 -16.61 -15.75
N PHE A 270 -19.41 -17.17 -16.57
CA PHE A 270 -19.19 -16.68 -17.94
C PHE A 270 -20.42 -16.92 -18.85
N ARG A 271 -21.13 -18.04 -18.72
CA ARG A 271 -22.39 -18.26 -19.45
C ARG A 271 -23.48 -17.25 -19.08
N THR A 272 -23.59 -16.93 -17.80
CA THR A 272 -24.55 -15.90 -17.34
C THR A 272 -24.21 -14.53 -17.94
N ILE A 273 -22.91 -14.18 -18.03
CA ILE A 273 -22.45 -12.95 -18.67
C ILE A 273 -22.82 -12.92 -20.15
N ILE A 274 -22.63 -14.03 -20.88
CA ILE A 274 -23.01 -14.13 -22.30
C ILE A 274 -24.51 -13.94 -22.45
N ASN A 275 -25.35 -14.63 -21.65
CA ASN A 275 -26.79 -14.50 -21.69
C ASN A 275 -27.26 -13.07 -21.44
N MET A 276 -26.65 -12.38 -20.48
CA MET A 276 -26.91 -10.96 -20.23
C MET A 276 -26.49 -10.07 -21.40
N TYR A 277 -25.35 -10.34 -22.01
CA TYR A 277 -24.83 -9.56 -23.12
C TYR A 277 -25.72 -9.70 -24.36
N GLU A 278 -26.18 -10.91 -24.64
CA GLU A 278 -27.11 -11.20 -25.75
C GLU A 278 -28.53 -10.69 -25.52
N GLY A 279 -28.87 -10.25 -24.29
CA GLY A 279 -30.22 -9.84 -23.93
C GLY A 279 -31.22 -10.97 -23.87
N ASN A 280 -30.76 -12.21 -23.62
CA ASN A 280 -31.57 -13.40 -23.45
C ASN A 280 -32.15 -13.53 -22.02
N GLU A 281 -32.36 -12.37 -21.38
CA GLU A 281 -32.77 -12.28 -19.97
C GLU A 281 -34.23 -12.68 -19.77
N GLY A 282 -35.10 -12.47 -20.79
CA GLY A 282 -36.54 -12.78 -20.73
C GLY A 282 -37.22 -12.10 -19.52
N ASP A 283 -38.24 -12.77 -18.97
CA ASP A 283 -38.94 -12.36 -17.73
C ASP A 283 -38.31 -12.98 -16.46
N ASP A 284 -37.02 -13.28 -16.48
CA ASP A 284 -36.31 -13.85 -15.32
C ASP A 284 -36.20 -12.82 -14.19
N PRO A 285 -36.73 -13.13 -13.00
CA PRO A 285 -36.70 -12.20 -11.86
C PRO A 285 -35.30 -11.83 -11.35
N HIS A 286 -34.25 -12.56 -11.78
CA HIS A 286 -32.85 -12.21 -11.45
C HIS A 286 -32.35 -10.99 -12.22
N TYR A 287 -33.05 -10.51 -13.23
CA TYR A 287 -32.69 -9.34 -14.03
C TYR A 287 -33.66 -8.19 -13.84
N ARG A 288 -34.40 -8.22 -12.70
CA ARG A 288 -35.32 -7.14 -12.36
C ARG A 288 -34.58 -5.94 -11.78
N HIS A 289 -34.94 -4.77 -12.25
CA HIS A 289 -34.43 -3.55 -11.63
C HIS A 289 -35.03 -3.35 -10.24
N VAL A 290 -34.17 -3.32 -9.21
CA VAL A 290 -34.56 -3.13 -7.82
C VAL A 290 -34.17 -1.72 -7.38
N HIS A 291 -35.14 -0.99 -6.82
CA HIS A 291 -34.88 0.26 -6.14
C HIS A 291 -34.83 0.01 -4.63
N ILE A 292 -33.76 0.42 -3.98
CA ILE A 292 -33.67 0.37 -2.53
C ILE A 292 -34.43 1.56 -1.98
N ASN A 293 -35.44 1.29 -1.15
CA ASN A 293 -36.21 2.34 -0.48
C ASN A 293 -35.43 2.85 0.75
N HIS A 294 -35.16 4.14 0.78
CA HIS A 294 -34.37 4.79 1.84
C HIS A 294 -35.25 5.44 2.93
N GLY A 295 -36.59 5.27 2.85
CA GLY A 295 -37.53 5.94 3.73
C GLY A 295 -38.17 7.18 3.09
N HIS A 296 -39.36 7.55 3.58
CA HIS A 296 -40.24 8.54 2.95
C HIS A 296 -39.55 9.90 2.66
N GLU A 297 -38.89 10.51 3.68
CA GLU A 297 -38.30 11.83 3.51
C GLU A 297 -37.05 11.83 2.61
N ILE A 298 -36.29 10.74 2.62
CA ILE A 298 -35.12 10.61 1.74
C ILE A 298 -35.56 10.41 0.30
N GLU A 299 -36.58 9.54 0.05
CA GLU A 299 -37.11 9.31 -1.29
C GLU A 299 -37.74 10.59 -1.85
N HIS A 300 -38.50 11.34 -1.04
CA HIS A 300 -39.04 12.62 -1.46
C HIS A 300 -37.93 13.63 -1.83
N GLY A 301 -36.85 13.69 -1.03
CA GLY A 301 -35.70 14.52 -1.35
C GLY A 301 -34.97 14.07 -2.62
N ILE A 302 -34.88 12.76 -2.87
CA ILE A 302 -34.32 12.21 -4.11
C ILE A 302 -35.18 12.63 -5.30
N GLU A 303 -36.50 12.55 -5.20
CA GLU A 303 -37.43 12.95 -6.26
C GLU A 303 -37.33 14.44 -6.59
N GLU A 304 -37.34 15.30 -5.58
CA GLU A 304 -37.15 16.75 -5.76
C GLU A 304 -35.86 17.09 -6.52
N ILE A 305 -34.73 16.52 -6.08
CA ILE A 305 -33.45 16.72 -6.74
C ILE A 305 -33.44 16.15 -8.17
N GLN A 306 -34.06 14.97 -8.38
CA GLN A 306 -34.16 14.35 -9.70
C GLN A 306 -34.95 15.18 -10.70
N GLU A 307 -36.02 15.87 -10.31
CA GLU A 307 -36.80 16.71 -11.20
C GLU A 307 -35.94 17.80 -11.85
N HIS A 308 -35.06 18.43 -11.07
CA HIS A 308 -34.11 19.41 -11.59
C HIS A 308 -33.02 18.77 -12.45
N LEU A 309 -32.46 17.63 -12.03
CA LEU A 309 -31.46 16.89 -12.79
C LEU A 309 -31.95 16.38 -14.15
N LYS A 310 -33.23 16.02 -14.26
CA LYS A 310 -33.86 15.56 -15.52
C LYS A 310 -33.95 16.65 -16.59
N GLN A 311 -33.89 17.92 -16.21
CA GLN A 311 -33.94 19.04 -17.16
C GLN A 311 -32.61 19.31 -17.84
N ALA A 312 -31.48 18.75 -17.35
CA ALA A 312 -30.14 18.92 -17.94
C ALA A 312 -29.90 17.89 -19.07
N PRO A 313 -29.86 18.30 -20.37
CA PRO A 313 -29.93 17.37 -21.51
C PRO A 313 -28.74 16.43 -21.66
N ASN A 314 -27.55 16.79 -21.16
CA ASN A 314 -26.34 16.00 -21.30
C ASN A 314 -26.08 15.05 -20.10
N LEU A 315 -26.90 15.13 -19.06
CA LEU A 315 -26.67 14.41 -17.82
C LEU A 315 -27.11 12.94 -17.91
N ARG A 316 -28.24 12.69 -18.59
CA ARG A 316 -28.84 11.36 -18.74
C ARG A 316 -27.95 10.34 -19.46
N GLN A 317 -27.06 10.81 -20.34
CA GLN A 317 -26.15 9.93 -21.07
C GLN A 317 -24.97 9.43 -20.23
N ARG A 318 -24.65 10.09 -19.10
CA ARG A 318 -23.44 9.80 -18.34
C ARG A 318 -23.71 9.32 -16.92
N TYR A 319 -24.79 9.76 -16.29
CA TYR A 319 -25.11 9.45 -14.90
C TYR A 319 -26.60 9.11 -14.73
N SER A 320 -26.89 8.12 -13.87
CA SER A 320 -28.23 7.95 -13.32
C SER A 320 -28.57 9.18 -12.47
N THR A 321 -29.69 9.83 -12.74
CA THR A 321 -30.13 11.01 -11.97
C THR A 321 -30.41 10.65 -10.52
N ARG A 322 -30.93 9.43 -10.25
CA ARG A 322 -31.14 8.91 -8.90
C ARG A 322 -29.82 8.75 -8.17
N TYR A 323 -28.81 8.15 -8.79
CA TYR A 323 -27.49 8.00 -8.22
C TYR A 323 -26.89 9.35 -7.82
N LEU A 324 -26.98 10.37 -8.69
CA LEU A 324 -26.48 11.70 -8.36
C LEU A 324 -27.23 12.36 -7.21
N ALA A 325 -28.56 12.20 -7.15
CA ALA A 325 -29.37 12.70 -6.05
C ALA A 325 -29.00 12.05 -4.72
N ILE A 326 -28.85 10.71 -4.69
CA ILE A 326 -28.37 9.97 -3.52
C ILE A 326 -26.98 10.47 -3.10
N LYS A 327 -26.04 10.64 -4.05
CA LYS A 327 -24.68 11.12 -3.75
C LYS A 327 -24.64 12.55 -3.23
N LEU A 328 -25.55 13.42 -3.68
CA LEU A 328 -25.70 14.75 -3.13
C LEU A 328 -26.18 14.72 -1.68
N LEU A 329 -27.19 13.88 -1.37
CA LEU A 329 -27.67 13.69 0.00
C LEU A 329 -26.64 12.99 0.91
N GLU A 330 -25.74 12.18 0.35
CA GLU A 330 -24.56 11.62 1.05
C GLU A 330 -23.41 12.65 1.22
N ASN A 331 -23.60 13.93 0.83
CA ASN A 331 -22.57 14.98 0.87
C ASN A 331 -21.28 14.64 0.10
N ASP A 332 -21.40 13.96 -1.03
CA ASP A 332 -20.26 13.58 -1.87
C ASP A 332 -19.69 14.81 -2.60
N LYS A 333 -18.43 15.15 -2.29
CA LYS A 333 -17.74 16.35 -2.81
C LYS A 333 -17.50 16.30 -4.32
N ASP A 334 -17.39 15.13 -4.92
CA ASP A 334 -17.14 14.97 -6.36
C ASP A 334 -18.47 15.18 -7.12
N ALA A 335 -19.57 14.63 -6.61
CA ALA A 335 -20.91 14.90 -7.11
C ALA A 335 -21.28 16.40 -6.98
N GLU A 336 -21.02 17.02 -5.83
CA GLU A 336 -21.25 18.47 -5.65
C GLU A 336 -20.42 19.30 -6.63
N ARG A 337 -19.14 18.97 -6.84
CA ARG A 337 -18.28 19.67 -7.80
C ARG A 337 -18.81 19.56 -9.22
N TYR A 338 -19.35 18.38 -9.58
CA TYR A 338 -19.95 18.19 -10.89
C TYR A 338 -21.24 19.02 -11.04
N ILE A 339 -22.13 19.01 -10.05
CA ILE A 339 -23.37 19.80 -10.06
C ILE A 339 -23.07 21.30 -10.19
N ARG A 340 -22.03 21.81 -9.53
CA ARG A 340 -21.60 23.21 -9.65
C ARG A 340 -21.20 23.64 -11.07
N THR A 341 -21.06 22.70 -12.01
CA THR A 341 -20.86 22.99 -13.44
C THR A 341 -22.15 23.16 -14.22
N LEU A 342 -23.31 22.84 -13.63
CA LEU A 342 -24.62 22.97 -14.25
C LEU A 342 -25.21 24.37 -14.04
N PRO A 343 -26.09 24.85 -14.94
CA PRO A 343 -26.71 26.17 -14.85
C PRO A 343 -27.53 26.35 -13.56
N ASP A 344 -28.26 25.32 -13.13
CA ASP A 344 -29.22 25.37 -12.01
C ASP A 344 -28.61 24.87 -10.70
N ALA A 345 -27.27 24.95 -10.56
CA ALA A 345 -26.53 24.39 -9.45
C ALA A 345 -27.00 24.88 -8.06
N ASP A 346 -27.26 26.18 -7.94
CA ASP A 346 -27.65 26.76 -6.66
C ASP A 346 -29.05 26.31 -6.21
N GLU A 347 -29.95 26.04 -7.15
CA GLU A 347 -31.30 25.54 -6.88
C GLU A 347 -31.25 24.07 -6.45
N ILE A 348 -30.51 23.26 -7.17
CA ILE A 348 -30.30 21.85 -6.82
C ILE A 348 -29.66 21.69 -5.42
N LEU A 349 -28.65 22.51 -5.11
CA LEU A 349 -28.00 22.48 -3.80
C LEU A 349 -28.90 22.97 -2.67
N ARG A 350 -29.79 23.93 -2.94
CA ARG A 350 -30.80 24.37 -1.98
C ARG A 350 -31.77 23.22 -1.65
N HIS A 351 -32.32 22.54 -2.66
CA HIS A 351 -33.21 21.38 -2.45
C HIS A 351 -32.52 20.28 -1.66
N ARG A 352 -31.24 20.01 -1.94
CA ARG A 352 -30.43 19.07 -1.14
C ARG A 352 -30.38 19.49 0.34
N ASP A 353 -30.09 20.76 0.61
CA ASP A 353 -29.94 21.26 1.99
C ASP A 353 -31.28 21.23 2.74
N GLU A 354 -32.40 21.56 2.06
CA GLU A 354 -33.74 21.46 2.60
C GLU A 354 -34.14 20.02 2.91
N ALA A 355 -33.85 19.07 1.97
CA ALA A 355 -34.13 17.66 2.16
C ALA A 355 -33.28 17.08 3.31
N ALA A 356 -31.98 17.42 3.37
CA ALA A 356 -31.10 16.98 4.45
C ALA A 356 -31.56 17.52 5.83
N ALA A 357 -32.12 18.74 5.88
CA ALA A 357 -32.69 19.31 7.11
C ALA A 357 -33.94 18.54 7.56
N ARG A 358 -34.87 18.23 6.62
CA ARG A 358 -36.07 17.41 6.93
C ARG A 358 -35.71 16.02 7.45
N VAL A 359 -34.78 15.33 6.78
CA VAL A 359 -34.30 14.01 7.22
C VAL A 359 -33.75 14.09 8.64
N LYS A 360 -32.96 15.12 8.95
CA LYS A 360 -32.39 15.30 10.29
C LYS A 360 -33.46 15.60 11.35
N GLU A 361 -34.51 16.32 11.02
CA GLU A 361 -35.63 16.63 11.91
C GLU A 361 -36.42 15.36 12.24
N GLU A 362 -36.66 14.50 11.25
CA GLU A 362 -37.47 13.28 11.40
C GLU A 362 -36.70 12.14 12.08
N THR A 363 -35.48 11.85 11.60
CA THR A 363 -34.68 10.70 12.04
C THR A 363 -33.74 11.01 13.20
N GLY A 364 -33.43 12.28 13.44
CA GLY A 364 -32.39 12.73 14.36
C GLY A 364 -30.96 12.53 13.89
N ASP A 365 -30.78 11.91 12.73
CA ASP A 365 -29.49 11.63 12.10
C ASP A 365 -29.28 12.44 10.83
N ASP A 366 -28.05 12.57 10.37
CA ASP A 366 -27.74 13.20 9.09
C ASP A 366 -28.15 12.30 7.90
N SER A 367 -28.46 12.89 6.77
CA SER A 367 -28.94 12.19 5.57
C SER A 367 -27.98 11.09 5.10
N GLU A 368 -26.66 11.28 5.22
CA GLU A 368 -25.65 10.27 4.90
C GLU A 368 -25.82 9.01 5.76
N THR A 369 -26.05 9.17 7.06
CA THR A 369 -26.27 8.05 7.99
C THR A 369 -27.58 7.35 7.72
N ALA A 370 -28.66 8.11 7.54
CA ALA A 370 -29.98 7.56 7.30
C ALA A 370 -30.01 6.71 6.00
N ILE A 371 -29.34 7.16 4.93
CA ILE A 371 -29.18 6.38 3.68
C ILE A 371 -28.39 5.09 3.93
N MET A 372 -27.28 5.16 4.70
CA MET A 372 -26.49 3.96 5.01
C MET A 372 -27.28 2.96 5.84
N ASP A 373 -28.00 3.41 6.86
CA ASP A 373 -28.81 2.56 7.71
C ASP A 373 -29.94 1.89 6.92
N ALA A 374 -30.58 2.60 5.99
CA ALA A 374 -31.58 2.03 5.10
C ALA A 374 -30.99 0.92 4.17
N LYS A 375 -29.80 1.14 3.61
CA LYS A 375 -29.10 0.13 2.80
C LYS A 375 -28.78 -1.13 3.59
N TYR A 376 -28.26 -0.98 4.82
CA TYR A 376 -28.01 -2.13 5.69
C TYR A 376 -29.32 -2.79 6.15
N GLY A 377 -30.39 -2.02 6.38
CA GLY A 377 -31.73 -2.54 6.65
C GLY A 377 -32.23 -3.45 5.53
N PHE A 378 -32.08 -3.00 4.28
CA PHE A 378 -32.42 -3.79 3.09
C PHE A 378 -31.58 -5.06 2.99
N ILE A 379 -30.24 -4.97 3.18
CA ILE A 379 -29.35 -6.14 3.15
C ILE A 379 -29.74 -7.17 4.21
N ASN A 380 -30.00 -6.73 5.45
CA ASN A 380 -30.37 -7.64 6.53
C ASN A 380 -31.72 -8.29 6.29
N GLY A 381 -32.72 -7.54 5.79
CA GLY A 381 -34.00 -8.07 5.39
C GLY A 381 -33.86 -9.13 4.30
N ALA A 382 -33.12 -8.85 3.23
CA ALA A 382 -32.87 -9.77 2.14
C ALA A 382 -32.13 -11.05 2.58
N LEU A 383 -31.12 -10.93 3.44
CA LEU A 383 -30.40 -12.09 3.99
C LEU A 383 -31.32 -12.97 4.85
N GLN A 384 -32.17 -12.35 5.68
CA GLN A 384 -33.12 -13.06 6.51
C GLN A 384 -34.19 -13.78 5.66
N GLU A 385 -34.69 -13.13 4.63
CA GLU A 385 -35.69 -13.69 3.71
C GLU A 385 -35.10 -14.81 2.86
N ALA A 386 -33.82 -14.69 2.42
CA ALA A 386 -33.08 -15.75 1.75
C ALA A 386 -32.66 -16.90 2.67
N GLY A 387 -33.11 -16.92 3.91
CA GLY A 387 -32.85 -18.00 4.87
C GLY A 387 -31.39 -18.08 5.31
N TYR A 388 -30.65 -16.98 5.29
CA TYR A 388 -29.24 -16.97 5.75
C TYR A 388 -29.17 -17.32 7.23
N MET A 389 -28.59 -18.48 7.53
CA MET A 389 -28.34 -18.96 8.88
C MET A 389 -26.83 -19.15 9.07
N PRO A 390 -26.18 -18.37 9.94
CA PRO A 390 -24.78 -18.60 10.25
C PRO A 390 -24.59 -19.94 10.97
N GLY A 391 -23.73 -20.79 10.44
CA GLY A 391 -23.45 -22.11 10.98
C GLY A 391 -22.71 -22.07 12.30
N HIS A 392 -22.97 -23.09 13.16
CA HIS A 392 -22.36 -23.21 14.50
C HIS A 392 -21.10 -24.08 14.50
N LYS A 393 -20.54 -24.46 13.36
CA LYS A 393 -19.33 -25.30 13.31
C LYS A 393 -18.07 -24.52 13.70
N LYS A 394 -17.21 -25.23 14.46
CA LYS A 394 -15.94 -24.77 15.04
C LYS A 394 -15.24 -23.71 14.18
N ASP A 395 -15.18 -22.52 14.73
CA ASP A 395 -14.54 -21.33 14.17
C ASP A 395 -13.09 -21.59 13.76
N THR A 396 -12.77 -21.39 12.49
CA THR A 396 -11.39 -21.16 12.05
C THR A 396 -10.75 -20.00 12.84
N TYR A 397 -11.57 -19.12 13.36
CA TYR A 397 -11.21 -18.04 14.28
C TYR A 397 -10.69 -18.53 15.64
N GLN A 398 -11.07 -19.72 16.14
CA GLN A 398 -10.53 -20.24 17.42
C GLN A 398 -9.01 -20.46 17.32
N VAL A 399 -8.52 -21.01 16.22
CA VAL A 399 -7.08 -21.18 16.00
C VAL A 399 -6.39 -19.82 15.88
N THR A 400 -6.98 -18.88 15.14
CA THR A 400 -6.50 -17.52 15.03
C THR A 400 -6.48 -16.81 16.39
N HIS A 401 -7.50 -17.01 17.23
CA HIS A 401 -7.56 -16.48 18.58
C HIS A 401 -6.44 -16.99 19.49
N VAL A 402 -6.18 -18.30 19.46
CA VAL A 402 -5.09 -18.90 20.25
C VAL A 402 -3.75 -18.34 19.80
N ILE A 403 -3.50 -18.27 18.49
CA ILE A 403 -2.28 -17.71 17.95
C ILE A 403 -2.15 -16.21 18.29
N ASP A 404 -3.22 -15.44 18.14
CA ASP A 404 -3.24 -14.02 18.48
C ASP A 404 -3.02 -13.77 19.98
N SER A 405 -3.57 -14.61 20.85
CA SER A 405 -3.35 -14.49 22.30
C SER A 405 -1.86 -14.57 22.69
N ILE A 406 -1.07 -15.28 21.90
CA ILE A 406 0.38 -15.41 22.10
C ILE A 406 1.12 -14.28 21.38
N ILE A 407 0.85 -14.08 20.09
CA ILE A 407 1.58 -13.14 19.23
C ILE A 407 1.31 -11.69 19.61
N THR A 408 0.10 -11.35 20.03
CA THR A 408 -0.25 -10.00 20.45
C THR A 408 -0.18 -9.78 21.95
N ASN A 409 0.35 -10.76 22.70
CA ASN A 409 0.57 -10.66 24.12
C ASN A 409 1.57 -9.55 24.45
N ARG A 410 1.29 -8.79 25.51
CA ARG A 410 2.10 -7.64 25.96
C ARG A 410 3.58 -7.96 26.19
N PHE A 411 3.88 -9.13 26.72
CA PHE A 411 5.25 -9.51 27.08
C PHE A 411 5.93 -10.38 26.00
N VAL A 412 5.17 -11.20 25.29
CA VAL A 412 5.67 -12.21 24.37
C VAL A 412 5.63 -11.71 22.90
N GLY A 413 4.66 -10.86 22.56
CA GLY A 413 4.48 -10.40 21.18
C GLY A 413 5.66 -9.62 20.63
N PHE A 414 6.25 -8.71 21.41
CA PHE A 414 7.41 -7.93 20.99
C PHE A 414 8.68 -8.79 20.81
N PRO A 415 9.06 -9.69 21.73
CA PRO A 415 10.12 -10.66 21.53
C PRO A 415 9.92 -11.58 20.31
N ILE A 416 8.71 -12.11 20.08
CA ILE A 416 8.42 -12.94 18.90
C ILE A 416 8.62 -12.13 17.63
N PHE A 417 8.15 -10.89 17.61
CA PHE A 417 8.33 -10.00 16.48
C PHE A 417 9.82 -9.78 16.17
N ILE A 418 10.63 -9.46 17.17
CA ILE A 418 12.09 -9.30 17.01
C ILE A 418 12.74 -10.60 16.52
N LEU A 419 12.33 -11.75 17.06
CA LEU A 419 12.85 -13.06 16.65
C LEU A 419 12.53 -13.33 15.18
N LEU A 420 11.30 -13.06 14.72
CA LEU A 420 10.92 -13.23 13.30
C LEU A 420 11.72 -12.32 12.38
N LEU A 421 11.93 -11.05 12.78
CA LEU A 421 12.80 -10.15 12.05
C LEU A 421 14.25 -10.64 12.00
N PHE A 422 14.76 -11.12 13.13
CA PHE A 422 16.11 -11.67 13.19
C PHE A 422 16.28 -12.89 12.26
N VAL A 423 15.30 -13.81 12.25
CA VAL A 423 15.29 -14.96 11.33
C VAL A 423 15.23 -14.49 9.89
N MET A 424 14.36 -13.54 9.57
CA MET A 424 14.22 -12.98 8.21
C MET A 424 15.53 -12.35 7.72
N PHE A 425 16.16 -11.49 8.51
CA PHE A 425 17.42 -10.85 8.13
C PHE A 425 18.57 -11.85 8.09
N SER A 426 18.70 -12.73 9.08
CA SER A 426 19.75 -13.75 9.09
C SER A 426 19.65 -14.67 7.88
N ALA A 427 18.45 -15.13 7.54
CA ALA A 427 18.23 -15.94 6.35
C ALA A 427 18.55 -15.15 5.07
N THR A 428 18.15 -13.88 4.99
CA THR A 428 18.41 -13.03 3.82
C THR A 428 19.92 -12.86 3.58
N PHE A 429 20.71 -12.65 4.63
CA PHE A 429 22.15 -12.46 4.49
C PHE A 429 22.88 -13.80 4.31
N LEU A 430 22.58 -14.82 5.13
CA LEU A 430 23.27 -16.12 5.05
C LEU A 430 22.96 -16.87 3.74
N LEU A 431 21.67 -17.01 3.39
CA LEU A 431 21.28 -17.72 2.17
C LEU A 431 21.56 -16.91 0.91
N GLY A 432 21.55 -15.57 1.00
CA GLY A 432 21.84 -14.68 -0.11
C GLY A 432 23.31 -14.65 -0.52
N GLN A 433 24.24 -14.89 0.42
CA GLN A 433 25.68 -14.84 0.18
C GLN A 433 26.15 -15.81 -0.92
N VAL A 434 25.68 -17.05 -0.88
CA VAL A 434 26.10 -18.09 -1.83
C VAL A 434 25.77 -17.72 -3.29
N PRO A 435 24.51 -17.41 -3.65
CA PRO A 435 24.21 -17.02 -5.02
C PRO A 435 24.79 -15.66 -5.39
N MET A 436 25.02 -14.75 -4.42
CA MET A 436 25.73 -13.49 -4.66
C MET A 436 27.15 -13.76 -5.15
N ASN A 437 27.91 -14.58 -4.45
CA ASN A 437 29.28 -14.91 -4.82
C ASN A 437 29.36 -15.58 -6.21
N TRP A 438 28.36 -16.39 -6.58
CA TRP A 438 28.31 -16.99 -7.94
C TRP A 438 28.07 -15.91 -9.01
N ILE A 439 27.18 -14.96 -8.76
CA ILE A 439 26.90 -13.87 -9.69
C ILE A 439 28.11 -12.95 -9.80
N GLU A 440 28.75 -12.61 -8.68
CA GLU A 440 29.97 -11.82 -8.62
C GLU A 440 31.09 -12.45 -9.45
N SER A 441 31.40 -13.76 -9.19
CA SER A 441 32.37 -14.50 -10.00
C SER A 441 32.02 -14.54 -11.50
N GLY A 442 30.73 -14.60 -11.83
CA GLY A 442 30.27 -14.56 -13.22
C GLY A 442 30.48 -13.19 -13.88
N ILE A 443 30.26 -12.11 -13.14
CA ILE A 443 30.48 -10.73 -13.59
C ILE A 443 31.98 -10.47 -13.77
N ASP A 444 32.83 -10.91 -12.83
CA ASP A 444 34.28 -10.82 -12.90
C ASP A 444 34.83 -11.60 -14.10
N TRP A 445 34.33 -12.80 -14.33
CA TRP A 445 34.69 -13.59 -15.52
C TRP A 445 34.28 -12.88 -16.81
N LEU A 446 33.10 -12.26 -16.86
CA LEU A 446 32.64 -11.48 -18.00
C LEU A 446 33.52 -10.24 -18.22
N GLY A 447 33.90 -9.54 -17.16
CA GLY A 447 34.81 -8.40 -17.19
C GLY A 447 36.19 -8.80 -17.73
N GLN A 448 36.74 -9.92 -17.24
CA GLN A 448 38.03 -10.45 -17.74
C GLN A 448 37.95 -10.88 -19.21
N MET A 449 36.87 -11.52 -19.62
CA MET A 449 36.66 -11.94 -21.02
C MET A 449 36.63 -10.73 -21.95
N VAL A 450 35.91 -9.68 -21.61
CA VAL A 450 35.86 -8.41 -22.38
C VAL A 450 37.24 -7.74 -22.35
N GLY A 451 37.92 -7.70 -21.19
CA GLY A 451 39.24 -7.13 -21.03
C GLY A 451 40.32 -7.79 -21.88
N GLN A 452 40.24 -9.13 -22.12
CA GLN A 452 41.18 -9.88 -22.94
C GLN A 452 40.94 -9.76 -24.45
N HIS A 453 39.72 -9.52 -24.87
CA HIS A 453 39.35 -9.51 -26.30
C HIS A 453 39.26 -8.10 -26.92
N MET A 454 39.23 -7.04 -26.08
CA MET A 454 39.16 -5.67 -26.56
C MET A 454 40.54 -4.99 -26.49
N PRO A 455 40.90 -4.15 -27.51
CA PRO A 455 42.10 -3.33 -27.42
C PRO A 455 42.01 -2.33 -26.27
N GLU A 456 43.15 -2.00 -25.69
CA GLU A 456 43.21 -0.99 -24.61
C GLU A 456 42.72 0.35 -25.07
N GLY A 457 41.93 1.02 -24.21
CA GLY A 457 41.37 2.32 -24.50
C GLY A 457 40.07 2.62 -23.72
N PRO A 458 39.63 3.88 -23.76
CA PRO A 458 38.47 4.37 -23.00
C PRO A 458 37.17 3.58 -23.18
N LEU A 459 36.99 2.94 -24.35
CA LEU A 459 35.80 2.12 -24.60
C LEU A 459 35.83 0.79 -23.84
N LYS A 460 37.05 0.18 -23.73
CA LYS A 460 37.24 -1.03 -22.93
C LYS A 460 36.94 -0.71 -21.47
N ASP A 461 37.54 0.34 -20.92
CA ASP A 461 37.39 0.72 -19.50
C ASP A 461 35.95 1.14 -19.17
N MET A 462 35.27 1.81 -20.11
CA MET A 462 33.84 2.12 -19.96
C MET A 462 32.98 0.84 -19.90
N LEU A 463 33.28 -0.16 -20.71
CA LEU A 463 32.52 -1.40 -20.73
C LEU A 463 32.82 -2.28 -19.51
N THR A 464 34.10 -2.41 -19.11
CA THR A 464 34.47 -3.23 -17.93
C THR A 464 34.05 -2.56 -16.62
N ASP A 465 34.43 -1.33 -16.39
CA ASP A 465 34.27 -0.67 -15.10
C ASP A 465 32.94 0.10 -15.01
N GLY A 466 32.59 0.82 -16.09
CA GLY A 466 31.37 1.62 -16.14
C GLY A 466 30.10 0.76 -16.28
N VAL A 467 30.06 -0.17 -17.23
CA VAL A 467 28.86 -0.97 -17.54
C VAL A 467 28.83 -2.26 -16.75
N ILE A 468 29.85 -3.12 -16.93
CA ILE A 468 29.86 -4.46 -16.29
C ILE A 468 30.02 -4.30 -14.78
N GLY A 469 30.97 -3.51 -14.31
CA GLY A 469 31.17 -3.22 -12.89
C GLY A 469 29.96 -2.52 -12.27
N GLY A 470 29.46 -1.46 -12.91
CA GLY A 470 28.33 -0.68 -12.40
C GLY A 470 26.98 -1.38 -12.39
N VAL A 471 26.61 -2.07 -13.47
CA VAL A 471 25.37 -2.88 -13.53
C VAL A 471 25.53 -4.17 -12.73
N GLY A 472 26.73 -4.74 -12.76
CA GLY A 472 27.09 -5.95 -12.04
C GLY A 472 26.87 -5.80 -10.55
N SER A 473 27.35 -4.70 -9.95
CA SER A 473 27.18 -4.41 -8.53
C SER A 473 25.73 -4.44 -8.05
N VAL A 474 24.78 -4.11 -8.93
CA VAL A 474 23.34 -4.14 -8.62
C VAL A 474 22.73 -5.54 -8.79
N ILE A 475 23.18 -6.28 -9.83
CA ILE A 475 22.68 -7.63 -10.08
C ILE A 475 23.14 -8.60 -9.00
N VAL A 476 24.34 -8.40 -8.43
CA VAL A 476 24.88 -9.17 -7.30
C VAL A 476 23.90 -9.17 -6.11
N PHE A 477 23.23 -8.04 -5.83
CA PHE A 477 22.28 -7.97 -4.71
C PHE A 477 20.88 -8.53 -5.01
N LEU A 478 20.60 -8.93 -6.25
CA LEU A 478 19.28 -9.46 -6.63
C LEU A 478 18.85 -10.68 -5.79
N PRO A 479 19.69 -11.68 -5.49
CA PRO A 479 19.32 -12.82 -4.66
C PRO A 479 18.88 -12.40 -3.24
N GLN A 480 19.61 -11.51 -2.61
CA GLN A 480 19.21 -10.98 -1.29
C GLN A 480 17.86 -10.29 -1.33
N ILE A 481 17.60 -9.49 -2.35
CA ILE A 481 16.32 -8.80 -2.54
C ILE A 481 15.21 -9.82 -2.77
N LEU A 482 15.41 -10.86 -3.55
CA LEU A 482 14.43 -11.93 -3.77
C LEU A 482 14.12 -12.69 -2.49
N ILE A 483 15.12 -13.05 -1.69
CA ILE A 483 14.93 -13.74 -0.40
C ILE A 483 14.18 -12.82 0.57
N LEU A 484 14.53 -11.54 0.64
CA LEU A 484 13.82 -10.56 1.45
C LEU A 484 12.33 -10.47 1.04
N TYR A 485 12.05 -10.36 -0.25
CA TYR A 485 10.68 -10.35 -0.75
C TYR A 485 9.92 -11.64 -0.49
N PHE A 486 10.60 -12.78 -0.54
CA PHE A 486 10.02 -14.06 -0.20
C PHE A 486 9.48 -14.08 1.24
N PHE A 487 10.29 -13.66 2.21
CA PHE A 487 9.87 -13.60 3.62
C PHE A 487 8.76 -12.56 3.84
N ILE A 488 8.83 -11.41 3.17
CA ILE A 488 7.80 -10.38 3.26
C ILE A 488 6.48 -10.90 2.71
N SER A 489 6.48 -11.51 1.52
CA SER A 489 5.27 -12.10 0.93
C SER A 489 4.70 -13.20 1.82
N TYR A 490 5.56 -14.04 2.43
CA TYR A 490 5.11 -15.04 3.38
C TYR A 490 4.42 -14.42 4.61
N MET A 491 5.01 -13.37 5.19
CA MET A 491 4.43 -12.67 6.34
C MET A 491 3.13 -11.91 5.96
N GLU A 492 3.05 -11.37 4.75
CA GLU A 492 1.88 -10.68 4.22
C GLU A 492 0.72 -11.67 3.99
N ASP A 493 0.95 -12.72 3.22
CA ASP A 493 -0.06 -13.71 2.86
C ASP A 493 -0.53 -14.55 4.07
N SER A 494 0.33 -14.75 5.09
CA SER A 494 -0.04 -15.43 6.33
C SER A 494 -0.96 -14.59 7.24
N GLY A 495 -1.08 -13.28 7.02
CA GLY A 495 -1.80 -12.34 7.88
C GLY A 495 -1.01 -11.82 9.07
N TYR A 496 0.28 -12.21 9.22
CA TYR A 496 1.13 -11.74 10.33
C TYR A 496 1.44 -10.23 10.24
N MET A 497 1.55 -9.68 9.03
CA MET A 497 1.87 -8.26 8.81
C MET A 497 0.83 -7.31 9.44
N ALA A 498 -0.45 -7.69 9.42
CA ALA A 498 -1.51 -6.93 10.09
C ALA A 498 -1.28 -6.86 11.61
N ARG A 499 -0.85 -7.98 12.22
CA ARG A 499 -0.53 -8.04 13.66
C ARG A 499 0.72 -7.22 14.02
N ALA A 500 1.75 -7.29 13.18
CA ALA A 500 2.94 -6.46 13.36
C ALA A 500 2.59 -4.96 13.31
N ALA A 501 1.77 -4.53 12.34
CA ALA A 501 1.28 -3.16 12.26
C ALA A 501 0.42 -2.77 13.48
N PHE A 502 -0.43 -3.68 13.95
CA PHE A 502 -1.24 -3.51 15.15
C PHE A 502 -0.38 -3.30 16.41
N ILE A 503 0.65 -4.11 16.62
CA ILE A 503 1.56 -4.00 17.78
C ILE A 503 2.29 -2.64 17.76
N MET A 504 2.69 -2.18 16.59
CA MET A 504 3.53 -1.00 16.42
C MET A 504 2.76 0.31 16.20
N ASP A 505 1.43 0.26 16.05
CA ASP A 505 0.65 1.45 15.70
C ASP A 505 0.81 2.60 16.69
N ARG A 506 0.77 2.33 18.00
CA ARG A 506 0.95 3.36 19.02
C ARG A 506 2.27 4.12 18.88
N LEU A 507 3.36 3.40 18.53
CA LEU A 507 4.67 4.03 18.33
C LEU A 507 4.66 4.91 17.06
N MET A 508 4.09 4.38 15.97
CA MET A 508 3.99 5.10 14.70
C MET A 508 3.09 6.33 14.82
N HIS A 509 1.98 6.22 15.53
CA HIS A 509 1.09 7.36 15.78
C HIS A 509 1.79 8.51 16.53
N LYS A 510 2.62 8.21 17.54
CA LYS A 510 3.44 9.22 18.20
C LYS A 510 4.41 9.93 17.26
N MET A 511 4.78 9.29 16.14
CA MET A 511 5.60 9.89 15.08
C MET A 511 4.75 10.67 14.06
N GLY A 512 3.42 10.63 14.13
CA GLY A 512 2.48 11.21 13.16
C GLY A 512 2.29 10.33 11.92
N LEU A 513 2.51 9.02 12.05
CA LEU A 513 2.44 8.03 10.98
C LEU A 513 1.37 6.97 11.26
N HIS A 514 0.92 6.29 10.23
CA HIS A 514 0.05 5.12 10.31
C HIS A 514 0.84 3.87 10.73
N GLY A 515 0.23 2.93 11.47
CA GLY A 515 0.89 1.69 11.93
C GLY A 515 1.54 0.87 10.82
N LYS A 516 0.93 0.83 9.63
CA LYS A 516 1.49 0.16 8.45
C LYS A 516 2.83 0.77 7.97
N SER A 517 3.17 2.01 8.36
CA SER A 517 4.46 2.65 8.03
C SER A 517 5.66 1.95 8.66
N PHE A 518 5.43 1.20 9.73
CA PHE A 518 6.47 0.46 10.43
C PHE A 518 7.16 -0.58 9.53
N ILE A 519 6.39 -1.25 8.67
CA ILE A 519 6.87 -2.30 7.77
C ILE A 519 7.93 -1.77 6.79
N PRO A 520 7.66 -0.72 5.97
CA PRO A 520 8.68 -0.10 5.15
C PRO A 520 9.90 0.38 5.93
N LEU A 521 9.72 0.93 7.13
CA LEU A 521 10.84 1.41 7.95
C LEU A 521 11.79 0.28 8.36
N ILE A 522 11.28 -0.87 8.76
CA ILE A 522 12.09 -2.05 9.04
C ILE A 522 12.81 -2.55 7.79
N MET A 523 12.09 -2.62 6.65
CA MET A 523 12.71 -3.02 5.38
C MET A 523 13.87 -2.10 4.98
N GLY A 524 13.81 -0.82 5.39
CA GLY A 524 14.86 0.18 5.16
C GLY A 524 16.21 -0.21 5.73
N PHE A 525 16.27 -1.02 6.78
CA PHE A 525 17.54 -1.57 7.29
C PHE A 525 18.19 -2.59 6.33
N GLY A 526 17.41 -3.26 5.50
CA GLY A 526 17.94 -4.09 4.43
C GLY A 526 18.28 -3.26 3.20
N CYS A 527 17.26 -2.72 2.53
CA CYS A 527 17.43 -1.88 1.34
C CYS A 527 16.28 -0.87 1.23
N ASN A 528 16.62 0.39 0.99
CA ASN A 528 15.65 1.48 0.90
C ASN A 528 14.77 1.39 -0.36
N VAL A 529 15.23 0.78 -1.45
CA VAL A 529 14.47 0.69 -2.71
C VAL A 529 13.20 -0.16 -2.52
N PRO A 530 13.28 -1.45 -2.08
CA PRO A 530 12.09 -2.24 -1.78
C PRO A 530 11.25 -1.62 -0.65
N ALA A 531 11.88 -0.95 0.32
CA ALA A 531 11.17 -0.26 1.39
C ALA A 531 10.27 0.87 0.85
N VAL A 532 10.75 1.69 -0.08
CA VAL A 532 9.95 2.72 -0.76
C VAL A 532 8.81 2.08 -1.55
N MET A 533 9.05 0.99 -2.27
CA MET A 533 8.00 0.28 -3.00
C MET A 533 6.93 -0.32 -2.08
N ALA A 534 7.32 -0.78 -0.88
CA ALA A 534 6.40 -1.33 0.11
C ALA A 534 5.46 -0.27 0.72
N THR A 535 5.78 1.03 0.60
CA THR A 535 4.87 2.10 1.08
C THR A 535 3.51 2.13 0.37
N ARG A 536 3.34 1.41 -0.72
CA ARG A 536 2.05 1.24 -1.42
C ARG A 536 0.97 0.64 -0.54
N THR A 537 1.34 -0.14 0.47
CA THR A 537 0.40 -0.74 1.44
C THR A 537 -0.20 0.28 2.41
N ILE A 538 0.33 1.52 2.42
CA ILE A 538 -0.13 2.60 3.30
C ILE A 538 -1.24 3.37 2.59
N GLU A 539 -2.45 3.33 3.13
CA GLU A 539 -3.65 3.96 2.57
C GLU A 539 -3.59 5.50 2.65
N SER A 540 -3.09 6.05 3.76
CA SER A 540 -2.94 7.49 3.94
C SER A 540 -1.86 8.06 3.03
N ARG A 541 -2.24 8.91 2.07
CA ARG A 541 -1.31 9.62 1.18
C ARG A 541 -0.26 10.42 1.95
N ARG A 542 -0.67 11.06 3.06
CA ARG A 542 0.22 11.83 3.94
C ARG A 542 1.25 10.90 4.59
N SER A 543 0.80 9.85 5.28
CA SER A 543 1.70 8.89 5.95
C SER A 543 2.60 8.17 4.95
N ARG A 544 2.07 7.80 3.77
CA ARG A 544 2.85 7.19 2.68
C ARG A 544 3.99 8.08 2.22
N LEU A 545 3.71 9.37 1.95
CA LEU A 545 4.72 10.32 1.49
C LEU A 545 5.78 10.59 2.56
N VAL A 546 5.36 10.84 3.80
CA VAL A 546 6.30 11.07 4.90
C VAL A 546 7.17 9.83 5.14
N THR A 547 6.59 8.62 5.10
CA THR A 547 7.35 7.37 5.23
C THR A 547 8.42 7.27 4.14
N MET A 548 8.08 7.53 2.87
CA MET A 548 9.06 7.54 1.78
C MET A 548 10.19 8.55 2.00
N LEU A 549 9.88 9.71 2.55
CA LEU A 549 10.87 10.77 2.79
C LEU A 549 11.83 10.44 3.94
N ILE A 550 11.40 9.73 4.99
CA ILE A 550 12.25 9.40 6.14
C ILE A 550 13.03 8.08 5.96
N LEU A 551 12.61 7.20 5.04
CA LEU A 551 13.31 5.95 4.75
C LEU A 551 14.82 6.09 4.51
N PRO A 552 15.33 7.11 3.80
CA PRO A 552 16.76 7.29 3.58
C PRO A 552 17.58 7.43 4.86
N MET A 553 16.97 7.79 5.98
CA MET A 553 17.65 7.90 7.29
C MET A 553 17.85 6.55 7.98
N MET A 554 17.18 5.48 7.49
CA MET A 554 17.42 4.12 7.96
C MET A 554 18.73 3.60 7.37
N SER A 555 19.55 2.96 8.23
CA SER A 555 20.84 2.40 7.83
C SER A 555 20.66 1.15 6.99
N CYS A 556 20.83 1.22 5.67
CA CYS A 556 20.75 0.06 4.78
C CYS A 556 22.06 -0.75 4.78
N SER A 557 21.99 -2.00 4.30
CA SER A 557 23.13 -2.93 4.23
C SER A 557 24.30 -2.41 3.40
N ALA A 558 24.03 -1.64 2.34
CA ALA A 558 25.05 -1.04 1.49
C ALA A 558 25.99 -0.04 2.20
N ARG A 559 25.64 0.41 3.40
CA ARG A 559 26.48 1.27 4.24
C ARG A 559 27.41 0.48 5.16
N LEU A 560 27.17 -0.82 5.38
CA LEU A 560 27.97 -1.64 6.29
C LEU A 560 29.45 -1.68 5.94
N PRO A 561 29.88 -1.84 4.66
CA PRO A 561 31.29 -1.89 4.32
C PRO A 561 32.07 -0.66 4.80
N ILE A 562 31.51 0.54 4.55
CA ILE A 562 32.16 1.78 4.99
C ILE A 562 32.16 1.93 6.53
N TYR A 563 31.09 1.47 7.21
CA TYR A 563 31.04 1.47 8.67
C TYR A 563 32.12 0.56 9.26
N ILE A 564 32.25 -0.67 8.73
CA ILE A 564 33.25 -1.62 9.20
C ILE A 564 34.66 -1.08 8.93
N MET A 565 34.91 -0.55 7.73
CA MET A 565 36.21 0.01 7.37
C MET A 565 36.61 1.14 8.30
N ILE A 566 35.79 2.15 8.46
CA ILE A 566 36.15 3.34 9.28
C ILE A 566 36.16 2.99 10.78
N THR A 567 35.22 2.17 11.26
CA THR A 567 35.24 1.75 12.68
C THR A 567 36.43 0.87 12.99
N GLY A 568 36.80 -0.02 12.08
CA GLY A 568 38.01 -0.87 12.22
C GLY A 568 39.31 -0.05 12.23
N THR A 569 39.34 1.03 11.45
CA THR A 569 40.52 1.92 11.32
C THR A 569 40.73 2.81 12.55
N PHE A 570 39.67 3.46 13.06
CA PHE A 570 39.82 4.52 14.07
C PHE A 570 39.45 4.14 15.50
N PHE A 571 38.70 3.01 15.69
CA PHE A 571 38.16 2.66 17.01
C PHE A 571 38.68 1.30 17.49
N ALA A 572 39.10 1.25 18.76
CA ALA A 572 39.50 -0.03 19.37
C ALA A 572 38.34 -1.03 19.35
N VAL A 573 38.67 -2.33 19.21
CA VAL A 573 37.72 -3.43 19.03
C VAL A 573 36.56 -3.40 20.06
N ARG A 574 36.87 -3.05 21.31
CA ARG A 574 35.85 -2.95 22.38
C ARG A 574 34.78 -1.87 22.14
N TYR A 575 35.07 -0.83 21.35
CA TYR A 575 34.19 0.30 21.10
C TYR A 575 33.47 0.19 19.73
N GLN A 576 33.95 -0.65 18.82
CA GLN A 576 33.39 -0.77 17.47
C GLN A 576 31.90 -1.08 17.48
N SER A 577 31.47 -2.04 18.28
CA SER A 577 30.06 -2.43 18.42
C SER A 577 29.21 -1.27 18.97
N LEU A 578 29.74 -0.48 19.88
CA LEU A 578 29.07 0.68 20.48
C LEU A 578 28.91 1.82 19.47
N VAL A 579 29.96 2.10 18.67
CA VAL A 579 29.89 3.05 17.56
C VAL A 579 28.84 2.63 16.52
N MET A 580 28.85 1.36 16.12
CA MET A 580 27.86 0.83 15.21
C MET A 580 26.43 0.98 15.76
N LEU A 581 26.20 0.60 17.01
CA LEU A 581 24.91 0.74 17.66
C LEU A 581 24.46 2.21 17.72
N SER A 582 25.38 3.14 18.00
CA SER A 582 25.06 4.57 18.06
C SER A 582 24.56 5.09 16.71
N LEU A 583 25.17 4.68 15.58
CA LEU A 583 24.74 5.06 14.24
C LEU A 583 23.30 4.59 13.96
N TYR A 584 22.95 3.33 14.29
CA TYR A 584 21.59 2.83 14.13
C TYR A 584 20.58 3.61 14.98
N LEU A 585 20.92 3.87 16.25
CA LEU A 585 20.03 4.63 17.15
C LEU A 585 19.85 6.08 16.69
N ILE A 586 20.91 6.74 16.21
CA ILE A 586 20.83 8.09 15.66
C ILE A 586 19.97 8.11 14.39
N GLY A 587 20.11 7.13 13.49
CA GLY A 587 19.27 7.00 12.30
C GLY A 587 17.79 6.91 12.66
N ILE A 588 17.44 6.07 13.63
CA ILE A 588 16.07 5.94 14.15
C ILE A 588 15.60 7.27 14.78
N ALA A 589 16.40 7.87 15.65
CA ALA A 589 16.05 9.14 16.31
C ALA A 589 15.81 10.26 15.29
N MET A 590 16.69 10.38 14.29
CA MET A 590 16.56 11.38 13.22
C MET A 590 15.32 11.13 12.36
N SER A 591 14.96 9.87 12.09
CA SER A 591 13.71 9.51 11.39
C SER A 591 12.48 9.94 12.18
N VAL A 592 12.47 9.78 13.51
CA VAL A 592 11.39 10.24 14.39
C VAL A 592 11.26 11.76 14.36
N VAL A 593 12.37 12.48 14.46
CA VAL A 593 12.40 13.95 14.42
C VAL A 593 11.92 14.45 13.05
N ALA A 594 12.51 13.90 11.97
CA ALA A 594 12.14 14.26 10.59
C ALA A 594 10.66 13.98 10.30
N SER A 595 10.14 12.85 10.76
CA SER A 595 8.70 12.52 10.60
C SER A 595 7.82 13.60 11.22
N ARG A 596 8.09 13.99 12.47
CA ARG A 596 7.30 15.04 13.16
C ARG A 596 7.39 16.39 12.46
N VAL A 597 8.59 16.78 12.02
CA VAL A 597 8.81 18.04 11.30
C VAL A 597 8.08 18.03 9.97
N LEU A 598 8.24 16.97 9.18
CA LEU A 598 7.58 16.83 7.88
C LEU A 598 6.04 16.80 8.00
N CYS A 599 5.48 16.08 8.99
CA CYS A 599 4.05 16.04 9.25
C CYS A 599 3.49 17.39 9.67
N ARG A 600 4.26 18.20 10.42
CA ARG A 600 3.78 19.48 10.94
C ARG A 600 3.90 20.62 9.93
N PHE A 601 5.00 20.68 9.16
CA PHE A 601 5.33 21.84 8.35
C PHE A 601 5.25 21.63 6.84
N VAL A 602 5.51 20.42 6.35
CA VAL A 602 5.68 20.16 4.90
C VAL A 602 4.48 19.45 4.29
N VAL A 603 4.03 18.37 4.91
CA VAL A 603 2.96 17.54 4.36
C VAL A 603 1.69 17.74 5.19
N LYS A 604 0.89 18.73 4.77
CA LYS A 604 -0.40 19.02 5.40
C LYS A 604 -1.47 18.08 4.83
N GLY A 605 -2.38 17.60 5.66
CA GLY A 605 -3.51 16.75 5.28
C GLY A 605 -4.16 16.16 6.54
N GLU A 606 -5.41 15.76 6.42
CA GLU A 606 -6.11 15.03 7.48
C GLU A 606 -5.52 13.62 7.57
N ASP A 607 -5.37 13.13 8.77
CA ASP A 607 -5.01 11.74 9.00
C ASP A 607 -6.23 10.87 8.72
N THR A 608 -6.06 9.85 7.88
CA THR A 608 -7.10 8.83 7.72
C THR A 608 -7.22 8.04 9.03
N PRO A 609 -8.44 7.73 9.46
CA PRO A 609 -8.65 6.95 10.67
C PRO A 609 -7.95 5.59 10.56
N PHE A 610 -7.42 5.13 11.69
CA PHE A 610 -6.79 3.81 11.77
C PHE A 610 -7.86 2.75 11.97
N VAL A 611 -8.46 2.32 10.89
CA VAL A 611 -9.36 1.16 10.92
C VAL A 611 -8.67 0.05 10.14
N MET A 612 -8.23 -0.99 10.84
CA MET A 612 -7.49 -2.11 10.24
C MET A 612 -8.19 -3.44 10.53
N GLU A 613 -8.47 -4.16 9.45
CA GLU A 613 -8.92 -5.54 9.55
C GLU A 613 -7.76 -6.46 9.90
N LEU A 614 -8.04 -7.43 10.76
CA LEU A 614 -7.12 -8.49 11.10
C LEU A 614 -7.62 -9.79 10.44
N PRO A 615 -7.16 -10.10 9.22
CA PRO A 615 -7.59 -11.29 8.50
C PRO A 615 -7.21 -12.56 9.28
N PRO A 616 -7.97 -13.66 9.17
CA PRO A 616 -7.59 -14.92 9.81
C PRO A 616 -6.25 -15.40 9.28
N TYR A 617 -5.49 -16.15 10.11
CA TYR A 617 -4.24 -16.75 9.65
C TYR A 617 -4.55 -17.80 8.59
N ARG A 618 -3.78 -17.72 7.48
CA ARG A 618 -3.85 -18.69 6.38
C ARG A 618 -2.43 -19.15 6.05
N PHE A 619 -2.27 -20.43 5.75
CA PHE A 619 -1.01 -20.92 5.22
C PHE A 619 -0.91 -20.54 3.74
N PRO A 620 0.06 -19.69 3.37
CA PRO A 620 0.20 -19.28 1.99
C PRO A 620 0.70 -20.44 1.12
N THR A 621 0.25 -20.49 -0.13
CA THR A 621 0.73 -21.49 -1.07
C THR A 621 2.11 -21.11 -1.62
N TRP A 622 3.04 -22.05 -1.65
CA TRP A 622 4.39 -21.83 -2.19
C TRP A 622 4.41 -21.25 -3.60
N LYS A 623 3.43 -21.62 -4.41
CA LYS A 623 3.26 -21.13 -5.78
C LYS A 623 2.88 -19.64 -5.82
N ALA A 624 2.02 -19.19 -4.92
CA ALA A 624 1.65 -17.77 -4.79
C ALA A 624 2.85 -16.94 -4.34
N ILE A 625 3.55 -17.36 -3.27
CA ILE A 625 4.75 -16.67 -2.76
C ILE A 625 5.81 -16.57 -3.86
N GLY A 626 6.11 -17.66 -4.55
CA GLY A 626 7.11 -17.67 -5.63
C GLY A 626 6.77 -16.70 -6.77
N ARG A 627 5.50 -16.65 -7.16
CA ARG A 627 5.01 -15.69 -8.17
C ARG A 627 5.16 -14.26 -7.71
N HIS A 628 4.68 -13.94 -6.50
CA HIS A 628 4.79 -12.59 -5.92
C HIS A 628 6.24 -12.13 -5.79
N THR A 629 7.12 -13.00 -5.30
CA THR A 629 8.57 -12.75 -5.19
C THR A 629 9.18 -12.43 -6.55
N TRP A 630 8.88 -13.26 -7.56
CA TRP A 630 9.40 -13.06 -8.91
C TRP A 630 8.89 -11.79 -9.58
N GLU A 631 7.60 -11.47 -9.44
CA GLU A 631 7.02 -10.22 -9.96
C GLU A 631 7.67 -8.99 -9.34
N LYS A 632 7.89 -8.98 -8.01
CA LYS A 632 8.59 -7.90 -7.31
C LYS A 632 10.04 -7.77 -7.77
N GLY A 633 10.76 -8.90 -7.94
CA GLY A 633 12.13 -8.91 -8.46
C GLY A 633 12.21 -8.40 -9.91
N LYS A 634 11.29 -8.84 -10.76
CA LYS A 634 11.17 -8.35 -12.15
C LYS A 634 10.89 -6.85 -12.22
N GLN A 635 10.00 -6.36 -11.37
CA GLN A 635 9.71 -4.92 -11.27
C GLN A 635 10.94 -4.13 -10.82
N TYR A 636 11.71 -4.65 -9.85
CA TYR A 636 12.96 -4.06 -9.40
C TYR A 636 13.96 -3.92 -10.56
N LEU A 637 14.28 -5.00 -11.27
CA LEU A 637 15.20 -4.98 -12.41
C LEU A 637 14.74 -4.04 -13.52
N ARG A 638 13.46 -4.08 -13.88
CA ARG A 638 12.90 -3.25 -14.96
C ARG A 638 12.94 -1.75 -14.64
N LYS A 639 12.64 -1.39 -13.39
CA LYS A 639 12.58 0.03 -12.97
C LYS A 639 13.96 0.61 -12.69
N MET A 640 14.88 -0.19 -12.16
CA MET A 640 16.18 0.29 -11.67
C MET A 640 17.30 0.11 -12.70
N GLY A 641 17.28 -0.96 -13.50
CA GLY A 641 18.41 -1.31 -14.38
C GLY A 641 18.82 -0.20 -15.37
N GLY A 642 17.86 0.44 -16.04
CA GLY A 642 18.17 1.53 -16.98
C GLY A 642 18.72 2.78 -16.31
N ILE A 643 18.18 3.17 -15.14
CA ILE A 643 18.61 4.38 -14.43
C ILE A 643 20.02 4.16 -13.84
N ILE A 644 20.26 2.97 -13.31
CA ILE A 644 21.56 2.62 -12.73
C ILE A 644 22.64 2.55 -13.82
N LEU A 645 22.33 1.96 -14.98
CA LEU A 645 23.26 1.92 -16.10
C LEU A 645 23.73 3.33 -16.50
N VAL A 646 22.79 4.26 -16.70
CA VAL A 646 23.15 5.65 -17.06
C VAL A 646 23.95 6.32 -15.94
N ALA A 647 23.53 6.13 -14.68
CA ALA A 647 24.23 6.70 -13.53
C ALA A 647 25.66 6.15 -13.39
N SER A 648 25.86 4.85 -13.59
CA SER A 648 27.18 4.21 -13.51
C SER A 648 28.13 4.73 -14.59
N ILE A 649 27.64 4.86 -15.82
CA ILE A 649 28.43 5.43 -16.93
C ILE A 649 28.82 6.89 -16.62
N VAL A 650 27.92 7.70 -16.07
CA VAL A 650 28.21 9.10 -15.73
C VAL A 650 29.26 9.18 -14.60
N VAL A 651 29.09 8.38 -13.53
CA VAL A 651 30.06 8.36 -12.40
C VAL A 651 31.42 7.87 -12.89
N TRP A 652 31.43 6.81 -13.69
CA TRP A 652 32.69 6.33 -14.31
C TRP A 652 33.36 7.42 -15.15
N ALA A 653 32.62 8.08 -16.03
CA ALA A 653 33.18 9.15 -16.87
C ALA A 653 33.75 10.31 -16.06
N LEU A 654 33.07 10.72 -14.97
CA LEU A 654 33.58 11.75 -14.06
C LEU A 654 34.84 11.32 -13.30
N GLY A 655 34.99 10.03 -12.99
CA GLY A 655 36.17 9.46 -12.34
C GLY A 655 37.32 9.20 -13.33
N TYR A 656 37.02 8.85 -14.58
CA TYR A 656 37.99 8.49 -15.58
C TYR A 656 38.64 9.73 -16.26
N PHE A 657 37.86 10.76 -16.59
CA PHE A 657 38.35 11.92 -17.32
C PHE A 657 38.77 13.09 -16.39
N PRO A 658 39.83 13.87 -16.78
CA PRO A 658 40.77 13.66 -17.87
C PRO A 658 41.73 12.50 -17.57
N HIS A 659 41.95 11.60 -18.57
CA HIS A 659 42.81 10.42 -18.43
C HIS A 659 44.20 10.69 -18.95
N ASN A 660 45.25 10.23 -18.21
CA ASN A 660 46.62 10.31 -18.61
C ASN A 660 47.40 9.05 -18.18
N ASP A 661 47.78 8.21 -19.08
CA ASP A 661 48.46 6.92 -18.88
C ASP A 661 49.80 7.00 -18.11
N GLN A 662 50.37 8.22 -17.90
CA GLN A 662 51.62 8.43 -17.17
C GLN A 662 51.43 8.67 -15.67
N LEU A 663 50.20 8.76 -15.19
CA LEU A 663 49.90 9.05 -13.80
C LEU A 663 49.56 7.75 -13.03
N THR A 664 49.89 7.75 -11.74
CA THR A 664 49.41 6.68 -10.84
C THR A 664 47.90 6.78 -10.66
N GLU A 665 47.23 5.68 -10.28
CA GLU A 665 45.79 5.67 -10.05
C GLU A 665 45.32 6.76 -9.11
N GLN A 666 46.10 7.05 -8.04
CA GLN A 666 45.82 8.14 -7.08
C GLN A 666 45.89 9.51 -7.73
N GLN A 667 46.94 9.78 -8.53
CA GLN A 667 47.13 11.04 -9.23
C GLN A 667 46.06 11.21 -10.33
N GLN A 668 45.68 10.14 -10.95
CA GLN A 668 44.60 10.11 -11.93
C GLN A 668 43.26 10.50 -11.31
N GLN A 669 42.92 9.91 -10.14
CA GLN A 669 41.71 10.28 -9.42
C GLN A 669 41.73 11.70 -8.90
N GLU A 670 42.89 12.20 -8.45
CA GLU A 670 43.07 13.58 -8.01
C GLU A 670 42.82 14.61 -9.10
N GLN A 671 43.22 14.29 -10.34
CA GLN A 671 43.07 15.16 -11.51
C GLN A 671 41.74 14.97 -12.24
N SER A 672 41.02 13.89 -11.93
CA SER A 672 39.70 13.60 -12.53
C SER A 672 38.66 14.71 -12.23
N TYR A 673 37.58 14.73 -13.01
CA TYR A 673 36.49 15.67 -12.72
C TYR A 673 35.89 15.46 -11.33
N ILE A 674 35.77 14.21 -10.85
CA ILE A 674 35.28 13.92 -9.51
C ILE A 674 36.24 14.43 -8.43
N GLY A 675 37.56 14.29 -8.64
CA GLY A 675 38.57 14.85 -7.77
C GLY A 675 38.55 16.40 -7.70
N ARG A 676 38.40 17.07 -8.85
CA ARG A 676 38.22 18.52 -8.91
C ARG A 676 36.96 19.00 -8.23
N ILE A 677 35.86 18.26 -8.39
CA ILE A 677 34.61 18.54 -7.66
C ILE A 677 34.84 18.40 -6.14
N GLY A 678 35.50 17.32 -5.68
CA GLY A 678 35.84 17.12 -4.26
C GLY A 678 36.63 18.31 -3.70
N LYS A 679 37.71 18.74 -4.37
CA LYS A 679 38.52 19.92 -3.95
C LYS A 679 37.71 21.23 -3.96
N THR A 680 36.74 21.37 -4.87
CA THR A 680 35.92 22.58 -4.95
C THR A 680 34.90 22.65 -3.80
N ILE A 681 34.37 21.51 -3.35
CA ILE A 681 33.40 21.44 -2.26
C ILE A 681 34.02 21.33 -0.87
N GLU A 682 35.31 21.02 -0.75
CA GLU A 682 36.07 20.90 0.50
C GLU A 682 35.81 22.07 1.48
N PRO A 683 35.78 23.37 1.07
CA PRO A 683 35.48 24.46 1.98
C PRO A 683 34.11 24.37 2.65
N VAL A 684 33.16 23.72 2.03
CA VAL A 684 31.81 23.52 2.58
C VAL A 684 31.80 22.46 3.70
N PHE A 685 32.75 21.51 3.64
CA PHE A 685 32.86 20.38 4.57
C PHE A 685 33.97 20.55 5.61
N THR A 686 34.80 21.56 5.47
CA THR A 686 35.81 21.94 6.49
C THR A 686 35.24 22.09 7.91
N PRO A 687 34.01 22.64 8.14
CA PRO A 687 33.41 22.71 9.47
C PRO A 687 33.15 21.36 10.14
N GLN A 688 33.23 20.26 9.40
CA GLN A 688 33.06 18.87 9.85
C GLN A 688 34.38 18.11 9.97
N GLY A 689 35.49 18.76 9.64
CA GLY A 689 36.82 18.16 9.65
C GLY A 689 37.07 17.16 8.52
N PHE A 690 36.38 17.32 7.38
CA PHE A 690 36.61 16.47 6.21
C PHE A 690 37.68 17.08 5.32
N ASN A 691 38.42 16.22 4.64
CA ASN A 691 39.34 16.56 3.59
C ASN A 691 38.78 16.20 2.21
N TRP A 692 39.40 16.71 1.16
CA TRP A 692 38.92 16.48 -0.23
C TRP A 692 38.78 15.00 -0.59
N LYS A 693 39.59 14.06 -0.04
CA LYS A 693 39.50 12.62 -0.30
C LYS A 693 38.20 12.03 0.27
N LEU A 694 37.85 12.43 1.50
CA LEU A 694 36.54 12.06 2.08
C LEU A 694 35.39 12.62 1.25
N ASP A 695 35.52 13.85 0.76
CA ASP A 695 34.48 14.49 -0.05
C ASP A 695 34.30 13.82 -1.41
N VAL A 696 35.40 13.37 -2.05
CA VAL A 696 35.36 12.53 -3.27
C VAL A 696 34.60 11.22 -3.00
N GLY A 697 34.87 10.57 -1.86
CA GLY A 697 34.12 9.39 -1.43
C GLY A 697 32.62 9.65 -1.28
N LEU A 698 32.22 10.81 -0.72
CA LEU A 698 30.82 11.20 -0.58
C LEU A 698 30.16 11.42 -1.96
N VAL A 699 30.84 12.07 -2.89
CA VAL A 699 30.34 12.31 -4.25
C VAL A 699 30.17 10.98 -5.01
N ALA A 700 31.17 10.10 -4.94
CA ALA A 700 31.08 8.76 -5.52
C ALA A 700 29.91 7.94 -4.94
N GLY A 701 29.70 8.05 -3.63
CA GLY A 701 28.60 7.38 -2.91
C GLY A 701 27.20 7.87 -3.23
N VAL A 702 27.04 8.90 -4.05
CA VAL A 702 25.73 9.29 -4.62
C VAL A 702 25.24 8.22 -5.59
N GLY A 703 26.12 7.59 -6.35
CA GLY A 703 25.79 6.48 -7.26
C GLY A 703 25.29 5.27 -6.48
N ALA A 704 26.19 4.69 -5.69
CA ALA A 704 25.93 3.56 -4.81
C ALA A 704 26.77 3.69 -3.53
N LYS A 705 26.23 3.30 -2.38
CA LYS A 705 26.85 3.55 -1.09
C LYS A 705 28.12 2.72 -0.83
N GLU A 706 28.20 1.55 -1.38
CA GLU A 706 29.36 0.67 -1.33
C GLU A 706 30.58 1.27 -2.05
N ILE A 707 30.38 2.10 -3.06
CA ILE A 707 31.46 2.77 -3.80
C ILE A 707 32.27 3.70 -2.89
N VAL A 708 31.68 4.22 -1.82
CA VAL A 708 32.42 5.07 -0.86
C VAL A 708 33.63 4.33 -0.29
N ALA A 709 33.47 3.06 0.11
CA ALA A 709 34.55 2.27 0.70
C ALA A 709 35.64 1.95 -0.32
N SER A 710 35.26 1.54 -1.54
CA SER A 710 36.24 1.26 -2.60
C SER A 710 36.99 2.51 -3.07
N THR A 711 36.29 3.64 -3.21
CA THR A 711 36.93 4.93 -3.58
C THR A 711 37.94 5.38 -2.53
N LEU A 712 37.59 5.29 -1.24
CA LEU A 712 38.55 5.63 -0.16
C LEU A 712 39.68 4.61 -0.11
N GLY A 713 39.43 3.35 -0.35
CA GLY A 713 40.46 2.33 -0.50
C GLY A 713 41.51 2.71 -1.55
N VAL A 714 41.06 3.09 -2.76
CA VAL A 714 41.99 3.51 -3.84
C VAL A 714 42.70 4.81 -3.52
N LEU A 715 42.03 5.79 -2.89
CA LEU A 715 42.64 7.10 -2.55
C LEU A 715 43.68 7.04 -1.43
N TYR A 716 43.58 6.05 -0.54
CA TYR A 716 44.47 5.92 0.64
C TYR A 716 45.41 4.71 0.59
N ALA A 717 45.18 3.72 -0.29
CA ALA A 717 46.01 2.53 -0.38
C ALA A 717 46.72 2.47 -1.71
N ASN A 718 48.05 2.30 -1.70
CA ASN A 718 48.79 1.89 -2.89
C ASN A 718 48.50 0.38 -3.11
N SER A 719 48.34 -0.02 -4.35
CA SER A 719 48.04 -1.39 -4.73
C SER A 719 49.08 -2.45 -4.27
N GLU A 720 50.35 -2.01 -4.01
CA GLU A 720 51.42 -2.88 -3.53
C GLU A 720 51.31 -3.22 -2.04
N ASP A 721 50.83 -2.28 -1.19
CA ASP A 721 50.73 -2.49 0.27
C ASP A 721 49.50 -3.35 0.66
N MET A 722 48.56 -3.55 -0.25
CA MET A 722 47.36 -4.36 -0.02
C MET A 722 47.50 -5.81 -0.52
N ALA A 723 48.51 -6.14 -1.28
CA ALA A 723 48.69 -7.44 -1.92
C ALA A 723 49.33 -8.50 -1.01
N ASP A 724 49.87 -8.15 0.15
CA ASP A 724 50.49 -9.08 1.07
C ASP A 724 49.46 -9.72 1.98
N ASP A 725 48.93 -10.87 1.55
CA ASP A 725 47.86 -11.64 2.20
C ASP A 725 48.29 -12.40 3.46
N SER A 726 49.55 -12.23 3.93
CA SER A 726 50.10 -13.04 4.98
C SER A 726 49.69 -12.70 6.42
N ASP A 727 49.20 -11.46 6.71
CA ASP A 727 48.95 -10.99 8.08
C ASP A 727 47.51 -10.51 8.38
N GLY A 728 46.54 -10.82 7.58
CA GLY A 728 45.14 -10.63 7.90
C GLY A 728 44.66 -9.14 7.96
N ASN A 729 43.33 -8.95 8.11
CA ASN A 729 42.64 -7.64 8.09
C ASN A 729 43.17 -6.59 9.09
N ALA A 730 43.89 -7.01 10.18
CA ALA A 730 44.38 -6.10 11.18
C ALA A 730 45.54 -5.20 10.66
N HIS A 731 46.41 -5.73 9.80
CA HIS A 731 47.50 -4.95 9.19
C HIS A 731 46.95 -3.90 8.23
N LYS A 732 45.96 -4.25 7.43
CA LYS A 732 45.29 -3.33 6.48
C LYS A 732 44.67 -2.11 7.19
N TYR A 733 44.03 -2.32 8.34
CA TYR A 733 43.45 -1.23 9.13
C TYR A 733 44.49 -0.33 9.78
N GLN A 734 45.64 -0.89 10.16
CA GLN A 734 46.74 -0.08 10.74
C GLN A 734 47.40 0.83 9.70
N VAL A 735 47.65 0.31 8.49
CA VAL A 735 48.22 1.11 7.36
C VAL A 735 47.21 2.20 6.99
N LEU A 736 45.94 1.88 6.84
CA LEU A 736 44.89 2.85 6.54
C LEU A 736 44.76 3.93 7.62
N HIS A 737 44.91 3.55 8.91
CA HIS A 737 44.91 4.50 10.02
C HIS A 737 46.08 5.51 9.93
N GLN A 738 47.29 5.02 9.61
CA GLN A 738 48.46 5.88 9.47
C GLN A 738 48.30 6.88 8.33
N LEU A 739 47.83 6.42 7.17
CA LEU A 739 47.66 7.27 6.00
C LEU A 739 46.53 8.30 6.17
N MET A 740 45.38 7.91 6.71
CA MET A 740 44.28 8.82 6.98
C MET A 740 44.61 9.83 8.08
N SER A 741 45.35 9.40 9.12
CA SER A 741 45.80 10.31 10.20
C SER A 741 46.84 11.30 9.72
N ALA A 742 47.75 10.90 8.81
CA ALA A 742 48.70 11.79 8.17
C ALA A 742 48.03 12.91 7.36
N ASP A 743 46.89 12.61 6.76
CA ASP A 743 46.03 13.56 6.01
C ASP A 743 45.08 14.36 6.95
N GLY A 744 45.28 14.29 8.27
CA GLY A 744 44.55 15.09 9.25
C GLY A 744 43.17 14.53 9.66
N VAL A 745 42.82 13.28 9.30
CA VAL A 745 41.58 12.66 9.75
C VAL A 745 41.69 12.19 11.19
N THR A 746 40.88 12.75 12.07
CA THR A 746 40.81 12.41 13.48
C THR A 746 39.72 11.36 13.75
N PRO A 747 39.73 10.64 14.87
CA PRO A 747 38.63 9.76 15.25
C PRO A 747 37.27 10.48 15.31
N LEU A 748 37.26 11.78 15.68
CA LEU A 748 36.06 12.61 15.71
C LEU A 748 35.55 12.90 14.29
N SER A 749 36.45 13.33 13.38
CA SER A 749 36.07 13.57 11.98
C SER A 749 35.63 12.27 11.29
N ALA A 750 36.26 11.14 11.62
CA ALA A 750 35.83 9.80 11.12
C ALA A 750 34.42 9.44 11.60
N TYR A 751 34.09 9.70 12.86
CA TYR A 751 32.73 9.48 13.37
C TYR A 751 31.71 10.42 12.71
N CYS A 752 32.05 11.69 12.52
CA CYS A 752 31.23 12.68 11.83
C CYS A 752 31.00 12.28 10.35
N PHE A 753 32.03 11.72 9.72
CA PHE A 753 31.90 11.16 8.38
C PHE A 753 30.91 10.00 8.32
N LEU A 754 30.96 9.07 9.29
CA LEU A 754 29.96 7.98 9.37
C LEU A 754 28.54 8.52 9.59
N LEU A 755 28.37 9.56 10.41
CA LEU A 755 27.07 10.21 10.61
C LEU A 755 26.57 10.89 9.33
N PHE A 756 27.47 11.51 8.60
CA PHE A 756 27.14 12.12 7.32
C PHE A 756 26.72 11.04 6.31
N VAL A 757 27.49 9.95 6.18
CA VAL A 757 27.18 8.80 5.31
C VAL A 757 25.83 8.15 5.68
N LEU A 758 25.48 8.16 6.97
CA LEU A 758 24.18 7.66 7.45
C LEU A 758 23.00 8.52 6.94
N LEU A 759 23.11 9.83 6.99
CA LEU A 759 21.96 10.74 6.85
C LEU A 759 21.87 11.42 5.47
N TYR A 760 22.98 11.51 4.73
CA TYR A 760 23.02 12.27 3.48
C TYR A 760 22.28 11.62 2.32
N PHE A 761 22.33 12.25 1.19
CA PHE A 761 21.74 11.90 -0.09
C PHE A 761 21.54 10.39 -0.25
N PRO A 762 20.29 9.89 -0.47
CA PRO A 762 20.09 8.47 -0.73
C PRO A 762 20.69 8.06 -2.07
N CYS A 763 20.96 6.77 -2.27
CA CYS A 763 21.46 6.29 -3.56
C CYS A 763 20.50 6.64 -4.71
N ILE A 764 21.02 6.79 -5.93
CA ILE A 764 20.23 7.16 -7.12
C ILE A 764 19.04 6.20 -7.30
N ALA A 765 19.22 4.91 -7.03
CA ALA A 765 18.14 3.92 -7.08
C ALA A 765 16.97 4.27 -6.13
N THR A 766 17.25 4.76 -4.92
CA THR A 766 16.20 5.19 -3.98
C THR A 766 15.47 6.45 -4.47
N ILE A 767 16.23 7.42 -5.04
CA ILE A 767 15.63 8.63 -5.64
C ILE A 767 14.70 8.25 -6.81
N ALA A 768 15.13 7.32 -7.66
CA ALA A 768 14.32 6.81 -8.76
C ALA A 768 13.05 6.09 -8.26
N ALA A 769 13.17 5.32 -7.17
CA ALA A 769 12.02 4.67 -6.53
C ALA A 769 11.03 5.71 -5.98
N ILE A 770 11.50 6.74 -5.26
CA ILE A 770 10.65 7.83 -4.75
C ILE A 770 9.95 8.55 -5.90
N LYS A 771 10.66 8.87 -6.99
CA LYS A 771 10.06 9.48 -8.19
C LYS A 771 9.00 8.58 -8.80
N SER A 772 9.28 7.28 -8.91
CA SER A 772 8.32 6.30 -9.48
C SER A 772 7.06 6.18 -8.64
N GLU A 773 7.19 6.15 -7.29
CA GLU A 773 6.06 5.97 -6.36
C GLU A 773 5.25 7.27 -6.14
N THR A 774 5.90 8.43 -6.22
CA THR A 774 5.22 9.73 -6.05
C THR A 774 4.73 10.34 -7.37
N GLY A 775 5.21 9.83 -8.53
CA GLY A 775 4.96 10.42 -9.84
C GLY A 775 5.64 11.78 -10.07
N SER A 776 6.45 12.28 -9.12
CA SER A 776 6.96 13.66 -9.12
C SER A 776 8.45 13.76 -8.80
N TRP A 777 9.20 14.43 -9.68
CA TRP A 777 10.59 14.79 -9.43
C TRP A 777 10.77 15.77 -8.26
N ARG A 778 9.76 16.59 -7.94
CA ARG A 778 9.82 17.56 -6.84
C ARG A 778 10.05 16.87 -5.50
N TRP A 779 9.35 15.77 -5.23
CA TRP A 779 9.50 15.02 -3.98
C TRP A 779 10.82 14.23 -3.92
N ALA A 780 11.27 13.70 -5.04
CA ALA A 780 12.55 13.01 -5.14
C ALA A 780 13.73 13.97 -4.88
N LEU A 781 13.73 15.15 -5.51
CA LEU A 781 14.74 16.19 -5.29
C LEU A 781 14.66 16.80 -3.88
N PHE A 782 13.45 16.98 -3.36
CA PHE A 782 13.26 17.42 -1.97
C PHE A 782 13.86 16.41 -0.99
N ALA A 783 13.65 15.09 -1.20
CA ALA A 783 14.25 14.04 -0.37
C ALA A 783 15.78 14.12 -0.39
N ALA A 784 16.38 14.27 -1.57
CA ALA A 784 17.82 14.42 -1.73
C ALA A 784 18.36 15.66 -1.02
N GLY A 785 17.74 16.81 -1.21
CA GLY A 785 18.18 18.09 -0.65
C GLY A 785 18.08 18.13 0.88
N TYR A 786 16.89 17.79 1.43
CA TYR A 786 16.71 17.91 2.88
C TYR A 786 17.55 16.90 3.67
N THR A 787 17.73 15.66 3.18
CA THR A 787 18.59 14.68 3.84
C THR A 787 20.04 15.12 3.87
N THR A 788 20.55 15.73 2.77
CA THR A 788 21.90 16.27 2.71
C THR A 788 22.09 17.45 3.67
N VAL A 789 21.11 18.36 3.75
CA VAL A 789 21.15 19.48 4.70
C VAL A 789 21.13 18.98 6.15
N VAL A 790 20.26 18.02 6.47
CA VAL A 790 20.20 17.41 7.80
C VAL A 790 21.53 16.72 8.14
N ALA A 791 22.09 15.95 7.22
CA ALA A 791 23.39 15.30 7.40
C ALA A 791 24.48 16.33 7.70
N TRP A 792 24.51 17.43 6.93
CA TRP A 792 25.49 18.53 7.13
C TRP A 792 25.34 19.18 8.53
N CYS A 793 24.12 19.53 8.91
CA CYS A 793 23.85 20.15 10.20
C CYS A 793 24.21 19.24 11.37
N VAL A 794 23.84 17.95 11.30
CA VAL A 794 24.09 16.99 12.39
C VAL A 794 25.57 16.69 12.52
N SER A 795 26.28 16.41 11.42
CA SER A 795 27.70 16.09 11.46
C SER A 795 28.56 17.32 11.88
N ALA A 796 28.23 18.52 11.38
CA ALA A 796 28.87 19.77 11.80
C ALA A 796 28.64 20.04 13.29
N ALA A 797 27.41 19.90 13.78
CA ALA A 797 27.11 20.08 15.20
C ALA A 797 27.90 19.10 16.09
N VAL A 798 27.98 17.83 15.71
CA VAL A 798 28.71 16.81 16.46
C VAL A 798 30.21 17.12 16.43
N TYR A 799 30.75 17.52 15.27
CA TYR A 799 32.18 17.90 15.16
C TYR A 799 32.51 19.11 16.02
N GLN A 800 31.75 20.20 15.93
CA GLN A 800 31.99 21.44 16.69
C GLN A 800 31.84 21.21 18.20
N ILE A 801 30.83 20.47 18.65
CA ILE A 801 30.65 20.12 20.04
C ILE A 801 31.81 19.21 20.51
N GLY A 802 32.16 18.19 19.71
CA GLY A 802 33.25 17.27 20.04
C GLY A 802 34.63 17.96 20.12
N SER A 803 34.89 18.91 19.22
CA SER A 803 36.13 19.70 19.22
C SER A 803 36.23 20.71 20.38
N LEU A 804 35.11 21.05 21.03
CA LEU A 804 35.07 21.91 22.22
C LEU A 804 35.31 21.11 23.51
N ILE A 805 35.03 19.81 23.50
CA ILE A 805 35.11 18.94 24.70
C ILE A 805 36.43 18.19 24.74
N GLY A 806 37.03 17.91 23.59
CA GLY A 806 38.33 17.22 23.48
C GLY A 806 39.37 18.03 22.83
#